data_3c88c9672429136744a76923cc73f1c9
#
_entry.id   3c88c9672429136744a76923cc73f1c9
#
_cell.length_a   1.000
_cell.length_b   1.000
_cell.length_c   1.000
_cell.angle_alpha   90.00
_cell.angle_beta   90.00
_cell.angle_gamma   90.00
#
_symmetry.space_group_name_H-M   'P 1'
#
loop_
_entity.id
_entity.type
_entity.pdbx_description
1 polymer ?
#
loop_
_entity_poly.entity_id
_entity_poly.type
_entity_poly.pdbx_seq_one_letter_code
_entity_poly.pdbx_strand_id
1 'polypeptide(L)'
;MGACEHCKTCPCKIYQGYKQPLEVPDHRDIMIIGDSVTPLETMHNTHMTGTAIKLLFQAMEQVGLPTSEDKVYLANAVMCAVPKKKGKAFPKEPLIECRGRLLKEIQKVKPKIILTLGKASYQGLTGDFNVKITAKYGAIEHFDYCGDAIVIPVMHPALIMRAPNDYKVFLTELHLVKQLYGGSGSNDTGITEWQILKTEQECLQAVEFLKQFPRVAADLETTSLDYREAEFCVLGICFQKNKVFVLPREMQHMAKKFFALDNLRWTWHHGKYDRKVMWRRGLTDYNVEGEHIFPHQNDTIYMHYVLDETSAHDLGYLTKTFLQAEEYKYKMNQEFKNVTHDTYEQYFDALCERVAVDADYTFQLEEALEKEMNKPGNESLVKVYNMVIMPAARFLAQVEQNGMLVDPTILEEMGIKYKKLLADIQSEIEEAAAPYWDKERYMQETGAKSASDKFKPSSPKQMSWMIFDRLKLKPRRRKGRSTDADVLKSIDEDIPLVKLVLQHRGVNKEYSTYVKGILKKRDIDGRVRSNFSLHITATGRLSSKEPNVQNIPASKGVGNVRRCFVPPKGKILMEVDYSGAELRWMAFLSGDKNLKEIFIQGRNLHKETAKKLFGPDFTPAQKMRAKAINFGIPYGREAKSIADEFAISIEEAEKMMADWYGAYPDCKKYLDWCAEQAVLGNYLQTPWGNRRRPGLVTPDTIAGLQNEFKNFPIQCSSSHTLLYTLIQELDYDEDLRRNIRMFEYLKKKWDVAVVDLIHDSVLLEVPMDKETVTAVSRYVSEKMIETPVKLFNCEVPFKTDTDLGPDWGNVQAFNNETGMMELENEHHEVTEVPYEEWIESVYHYDNYNQPWYVDAVSFQQHPEPFVRDISGEPGC
;
A
#
# COMPACT_ATOMS: atom_id res chain seq x y z
N MET A 1 -42.87 17.71 22.21
CA MET A 1 -43.35 18.56 21.10
C MET A 1 -42.21 18.64 20.09
N GLY A 2 -42.46 18.65 18.80
CA GLY A 2 -41.44 18.67 17.79
C GLY A 2 -40.96 20.08 17.44
N ALA A 3 -39.88 20.14 16.68
CA ALA A 3 -39.20 21.40 16.31
C ALA A 3 -40.04 22.33 15.39
N CYS A 4 -41.18 21.88 14.89
CA CYS A 4 -42.10 22.70 14.06
C CYS A 4 -43.56 22.23 14.19
N GLU A 5 -44.50 23.00 13.64
CA GLU A 5 -45.95 22.63 13.67
C GLU A 5 -46.24 21.31 12.98
N HIS A 6 -45.52 20.96 11.90
CA HIS A 6 -45.66 19.69 11.20
C HIS A 6 -45.36 18.48 12.10
N CYS A 7 -44.51 18.61 13.12
CA CYS A 7 -44.21 17.52 14.05
C CYS A 7 -45.44 16.99 14.80
N LYS A 8 -46.53 17.77 14.91
CA LYS A 8 -47.81 17.32 15.54
C LYS A 8 -48.50 16.22 14.75
N THR A 9 -48.34 16.24 13.43
CA THR A 9 -48.98 15.28 12.49
C THR A 9 -47.95 14.34 11.82
N CYS A 10 -46.67 14.54 12.04
CA CYS A 10 -45.58 13.77 11.41
C CYS A 10 -45.68 12.27 11.73
N PRO A 11 -45.58 11.37 10.73
CA PRO A 11 -45.51 9.93 10.96
C PRO A 11 -44.37 9.52 11.86
N CYS A 12 -43.27 10.29 11.86
CA CYS A 12 -42.07 10.04 12.64
C CYS A 12 -42.12 10.51 14.10
N LYS A 13 -43.30 10.98 14.58
CA LYS A 13 -43.55 11.44 15.97
C LYS A 13 -43.25 10.40 17.05
N ILE A 14 -43.07 9.13 16.66
CA ILE A 14 -42.65 8.03 17.54
C ILE A 14 -41.24 8.22 18.04
N TYR A 15 -40.41 9.00 17.35
CA TYR A 15 -39.04 9.30 17.77
C TYR A 15 -39.00 10.49 18.73
N GLN A 16 -38.04 10.50 19.65
CA GLN A 16 -37.84 11.62 20.56
C GLN A 16 -37.34 12.83 19.77
N GLY A 17 -38.00 13.97 19.90
CA GLY A 17 -37.60 15.25 19.34
C GLY A 17 -37.25 16.26 20.44
N TYR A 18 -36.83 17.45 20.05
CA TYR A 18 -36.59 18.55 21.00
C TYR A 18 -37.86 18.90 21.76
N LYS A 19 -37.71 19.24 23.04
CA LYS A 19 -38.80 19.67 23.92
C LYS A 19 -39.26 21.09 23.62
N GLN A 20 -38.34 21.94 23.10
CA GLN A 20 -38.62 23.31 22.69
C GLN A 20 -38.20 23.56 21.26
N PRO A 21 -38.89 24.41 20.49
CA PRO A 21 -38.42 24.84 19.17
C PRO A 21 -37.05 25.52 19.31
N LEU A 22 -36.15 25.26 18.34
CA LEU A 22 -34.91 25.99 18.24
C LEU A 22 -35.18 27.37 17.61
N GLU A 23 -34.49 28.37 18.12
CA GLU A 23 -34.54 29.73 17.54
C GLU A 23 -33.72 29.71 16.23
N VAL A 24 -34.39 30.12 15.14
CA VAL A 24 -33.72 30.19 13.81
C VAL A 24 -33.35 31.64 13.58
N PRO A 25 -32.08 32.01 13.48
CA PRO A 25 -31.64 33.39 13.22
C PRO A 25 -32.03 33.89 11.83
N ASP A 26 -32.06 35.20 11.64
CA ASP A 26 -32.40 35.81 10.35
C ASP A 26 -31.25 35.82 9.35
N HIS A 27 -30.01 35.73 9.82
CA HIS A 27 -28.84 35.65 8.94
C HIS A 27 -27.65 34.98 9.64
N ARG A 28 -26.95 34.12 8.88
CA ARG A 28 -25.60 33.60 9.23
C ARG A 28 -24.83 33.30 7.95
N ASP A 29 -23.53 33.46 7.99
CA ASP A 29 -22.67 33.28 6.83
C ASP A 29 -22.57 31.80 6.42
N ILE A 30 -22.44 30.87 7.38
CA ILE A 30 -22.28 29.44 7.15
C ILE A 30 -23.41 28.68 7.85
N MET A 31 -24.07 27.77 7.14
CA MET A 31 -25.02 26.82 7.70
C MET A 31 -24.46 25.42 7.63
N ILE A 32 -24.41 24.71 8.76
CA ILE A 32 -23.92 23.32 8.84
C ILE A 32 -25.09 22.40 9.11
N ILE A 33 -25.30 21.43 8.22
CA ILE A 33 -26.41 20.48 8.30
C ILE A 33 -25.90 19.10 8.68
N GLY A 34 -26.22 18.63 9.88
CA GLY A 34 -25.98 17.26 10.35
C GLY A 34 -27.10 16.29 9.96
N ASP A 35 -26.95 15.01 10.32
CA ASP A 35 -27.93 13.97 10.01
C ASP A 35 -29.21 14.11 10.84
N SER A 36 -29.09 13.88 12.15
CA SER A 36 -30.19 13.87 13.12
C SER A 36 -29.67 14.13 14.51
N VAL A 37 -30.52 14.64 15.37
CA VAL A 37 -30.21 14.81 16.79
C VAL A 37 -29.94 13.46 17.46
N THR A 38 -29.13 13.46 18.51
CA THR A 38 -28.88 12.27 19.33
C THR A 38 -29.87 12.18 20.49
N PRO A 39 -30.11 10.99 21.10
CA PRO A 39 -30.93 10.86 22.30
C PRO A 39 -30.45 11.75 23.47
N LEU A 40 -29.16 11.91 23.65
CA LEU A 40 -28.58 12.78 24.68
C LEU A 40 -28.91 14.26 24.43
N GLU A 41 -28.76 14.72 23.19
CA GLU A 41 -29.11 16.08 22.81
C GLU A 41 -30.62 16.38 23.03
N THR A 42 -31.50 15.41 22.73
CA THR A 42 -32.92 15.58 22.99
C THR A 42 -33.21 15.59 24.49
N MET A 43 -32.51 14.80 25.29
CA MET A 43 -32.72 14.74 26.74
C MET A 43 -32.26 16.03 27.42
N HIS A 44 -31.16 16.61 27.01
CA HIS A 44 -30.59 17.83 27.58
C HIS A 44 -31.06 19.12 26.87
N ASN A 45 -31.82 18.98 25.80
CA ASN A 45 -32.27 20.08 24.94
C ASN A 45 -31.08 20.93 24.40
N THR A 46 -29.99 20.26 24.09
CA THR A 46 -28.78 20.84 23.49
C THR A 46 -28.72 20.48 22.01
N HIS A 47 -27.98 21.25 21.22
CA HIS A 47 -27.90 21.08 19.78
C HIS A 47 -26.45 20.89 19.31
N MET A 48 -26.19 19.81 18.59
CA MET A 48 -24.89 19.51 17.96
C MET A 48 -23.69 19.72 18.91
N THR A 49 -23.72 19.09 20.08
CA THR A 49 -22.70 19.24 21.15
C THR A 49 -21.77 18.05 21.27
N GLY A 50 -21.93 17.05 20.42
CA GLY A 50 -21.14 15.79 20.47
C GLY A 50 -19.68 15.97 20.04
N THR A 51 -18.86 14.95 20.33
CA THR A 51 -17.42 14.92 19.99
C THR A 51 -17.14 15.12 18.50
N ALA A 52 -18.03 14.64 17.63
CA ALA A 52 -17.92 14.84 16.18
C ALA A 52 -17.98 16.33 15.78
N ILE A 53 -18.83 17.11 16.43
CA ILE A 53 -18.93 18.55 16.16
C ILE A 53 -17.76 19.32 16.76
N LYS A 54 -17.26 18.91 17.90
CA LYS A 54 -16.02 19.49 18.46
C LYS A 54 -14.85 19.29 17.49
N LEU A 55 -14.71 18.10 16.90
CA LEU A 55 -13.70 17.83 15.88
C LEU A 55 -13.89 18.70 14.64
N LEU A 56 -15.14 18.90 14.17
CA LEU A 56 -15.43 19.82 13.06
C LEU A 56 -14.97 21.22 13.37
N PHE A 57 -15.32 21.78 14.53
CA PHE A 57 -14.93 23.13 14.89
C PHE A 57 -13.43 23.29 15.05
N GLN A 58 -12.75 22.32 15.66
CA GLN A 58 -11.28 22.30 15.70
C GLN A 58 -10.67 22.33 14.30
N ALA A 59 -11.22 21.52 13.38
CA ALA A 59 -10.77 21.51 11.98
C ALA A 59 -11.06 22.83 11.26
N MET A 60 -12.24 23.44 11.49
CA MET A 60 -12.60 24.75 10.95
C MET A 60 -11.66 25.85 11.45
N GLU A 61 -11.35 25.87 12.75
CA GLU A 61 -10.38 26.79 13.34
C GLU A 61 -8.98 26.58 12.76
N GLN A 62 -8.55 25.34 12.63
CA GLN A 62 -7.24 24.99 12.04
C GLN A 62 -7.09 25.53 10.62
N VAL A 63 -8.14 25.52 9.80
CA VAL A 63 -8.11 26.09 8.46
C VAL A 63 -8.45 27.60 8.44
N GLY A 64 -8.84 28.20 9.57
CA GLY A 64 -9.17 29.62 9.70
C GLY A 64 -10.57 29.96 9.17
N LEU A 65 -11.53 29.05 9.29
CA LEU A 65 -12.96 29.31 9.10
C LEU A 65 -13.59 29.81 10.42
N PRO A 66 -14.64 30.67 10.36
CA PRO A 66 -15.31 31.10 11.56
C PRO A 66 -16.08 29.96 12.23
N THR A 67 -16.09 29.95 13.56
CA THR A 67 -16.80 28.96 14.41
C THR A 67 -17.77 29.61 15.39
N SER A 68 -17.82 30.96 15.41
CA SER A 68 -18.68 31.70 16.32
C SER A 68 -20.16 31.66 15.93
N GLU A 69 -21.05 31.71 16.93
CA GLU A 69 -22.50 31.59 16.75
C GLU A 69 -23.12 32.73 15.93
N ASP A 70 -22.46 33.90 15.85
CA ASP A 70 -22.89 35.00 14.99
C ASP A 70 -22.59 34.76 13.50
N LYS A 71 -21.70 33.80 13.17
CA LYS A 71 -21.30 33.45 11.82
C LYS A 71 -21.83 32.11 11.35
N VAL A 72 -21.99 31.14 12.26
CA VAL A 72 -22.32 29.75 11.96
C VAL A 72 -23.68 29.40 12.54
N TYR A 73 -24.56 28.81 11.74
CA TYR A 73 -25.81 28.19 12.18
C TYR A 73 -25.74 26.68 12.03
N LEU A 74 -26.06 25.98 13.11
CA LEU A 74 -26.10 24.51 13.14
C LEU A 74 -27.53 24.03 12.95
N ALA A 75 -27.75 23.14 12.00
CA ALA A 75 -29.04 22.51 11.71
C ALA A 75 -28.88 20.99 11.57
N ASN A 76 -29.97 20.26 11.73
CA ASN A 76 -30.01 18.85 11.37
C ASN A 76 -31.06 18.60 10.26
N ALA A 77 -30.77 17.67 9.36
CA ALA A 77 -31.72 17.21 8.35
C ALA A 77 -32.96 16.67 9.03
N VAL A 78 -32.83 15.94 10.16
CA VAL A 78 -33.93 15.40 10.95
C VAL A 78 -33.82 15.88 12.41
N MET A 79 -34.90 16.46 12.94
CA MET A 79 -34.96 16.98 14.31
C MET A 79 -35.49 16.00 15.35
N CYS A 80 -35.43 14.71 15.03
CA CYS A 80 -35.76 13.60 15.93
C CYS A 80 -34.57 12.66 16.09
N ALA A 81 -34.45 12.04 17.26
CA ALA A 81 -33.44 11.02 17.52
C ALA A 81 -33.81 9.70 16.85
N VAL A 82 -33.45 9.54 15.61
CA VAL A 82 -33.72 8.34 14.82
C VAL A 82 -32.72 7.24 15.19
N PRO A 83 -33.17 6.03 15.60
CA PRO A 83 -32.31 4.93 15.94
C PRO A 83 -31.47 4.46 14.75
N LYS A 84 -30.17 4.61 14.83
CA LYS A 84 -29.23 4.11 13.80
C LYS A 84 -28.97 2.62 14.02
N LYS A 85 -29.41 1.77 13.08
CA LYS A 85 -29.07 0.33 13.12
C LYS A 85 -27.69 0.12 12.48
N LYS A 86 -26.79 -0.56 13.20
CA LYS A 86 -25.42 -0.85 12.72
C LYS A 86 -25.46 -1.52 11.34
N GLY A 87 -24.75 -0.95 10.36
CA GLY A 87 -24.64 -1.51 9.00
C GLY A 87 -25.85 -1.24 8.09
N LYS A 88 -26.86 -0.46 8.53
CA LYS A 88 -28.00 -0.06 7.69
C LYS A 88 -27.93 1.45 7.35
N ALA A 89 -28.42 1.78 6.15
CA ALA A 89 -28.58 3.17 5.75
C ALA A 89 -29.55 3.92 6.68
N PHE A 90 -29.43 5.25 6.71
CA PHE A 90 -30.37 6.10 7.43
C PHE A 90 -31.77 5.97 6.81
N PRO A 91 -32.87 5.88 7.61
CA PRO A 91 -34.22 5.77 7.07
C PRO A 91 -34.61 6.99 6.21
N LYS A 92 -35.28 6.74 5.08
CA LYS A 92 -35.65 7.80 4.12
C LYS A 92 -36.82 8.66 4.63
N GLU A 93 -37.78 8.05 5.28
CA GLU A 93 -39.02 8.70 5.71
C GLU A 93 -38.76 9.93 6.58
N PRO A 94 -37.92 9.90 7.63
CA PRO A 94 -37.64 11.09 8.43
C PRO A 94 -36.98 12.22 7.64
N LEU A 95 -36.16 11.90 6.63
CA LEU A 95 -35.51 12.90 5.78
C LEU A 95 -36.53 13.60 4.88
N ILE A 96 -37.47 12.84 4.31
CA ILE A 96 -38.55 13.37 3.48
C ILE A 96 -39.46 14.32 4.30
N GLU A 97 -39.89 13.86 5.46
CA GLU A 97 -40.80 14.60 6.33
C GLU A 97 -40.21 15.92 6.87
N CYS A 98 -38.93 15.92 7.23
CA CYS A 98 -38.28 17.11 7.78
C CYS A 98 -37.75 18.08 6.70
N ARG A 99 -37.72 17.68 5.42
CA ARG A 99 -37.12 18.52 4.36
C ARG A 99 -37.80 19.86 4.22
N GLY A 100 -39.11 19.93 4.27
CA GLY A 100 -39.86 21.20 4.16
C GLY A 100 -39.51 22.21 5.27
N ARG A 101 -39.24 21.72 6.50
CA ARG A 101 -38.77 22.56 7.61
C ARG A 101 -37.33 23.05 7.30
N LEU A 102 -36.43 22.19 6.87
CA LEU A 102 -35.04 22.55 6.59
C LEU A 102 -34.95 23.64 5.52
N LEU A 103 -35.74 23.52 4.45
CA LEU A 103 -35.78 24.56 3.40
C LEU A 103 -36.29 25.91 3.90
N LYS A 104 -37.25 25.93 4.82
CA LYS A 104 -37.76 27.20 5.47
C LYS A 104 -36.65 27.81 6.33
N GLU A 105 -35.87 27.01 7.04
CA GLU A 105 -34.70 27.51 7.81
C GLU A 105 -33.66 28.12 6.89
N ILE A 106 -33.31 27.47 5.78
CA ILE A 106 -32.36 28.02 4.78
C ILE A 106 -32.84 29.39 4.25
N GLN A 107 -34.14 29.46 3.89
CA GLN A 107 -34.74 30.72 3.40
C GLN A 107 -34.72 31.85 4.44
N LYS A 108 -34.79 31.51 5.73
CA LYS A 108 -34.69 32.50 6.82
C LYS A 108 -33.27 32.90 7.11
N VAL A 109 -32.34 31.90 7.23
CA VAL A 109 -30.95 32.11 7.57
C VAL A 109 -30.18 32.77 6.44
N LYS A 110 -30.53 32.52 5.18
CA LYS A 110 -29.87 33.05 3.97
C LYS A 110 -28.34 32.92 4.04
N PRO A 111 -27.80 31.71 4.25
CA PRO A 111 -26.36 31.50 4.35
C PRO A 111 -25.66 31.76 3.01
N LYS A 112 -24.40 32.13 3.04
CA LYS A 112 -23.53 32.15 1.85
C LYS A 112 -23.09 30.75 1.48
N ILE A 113 -22.83 29.90 2.50
CA ILE A 113 -22.33 28.54 2.33
C ILE A 113 -23.15 27.58 3.19
N ILE A 114 -23.52 26.45 2.60
CA ILE A 114 -24.19 25.33 3.29
C ILE A 114 -23.25 24.12 3.27
N LEU A 115 -22.83 23.62 4.44
CA LEU A 115 -22.08 22.38 4.59
C LEU A 115 -23.03 21.24 4.96
N THR A 116 -23.09 20.17 4.16
CA THR A 116 -23.80 18.96 4.52
C THR A 116 -22.84 17.89 5.02
N LEU A 117 -23.02 17.44 6.28
CA LEU A 117 -22.13 16.47 6.94
C LEU A 117 -22.52 15.02 6.57
N GLY A 118 -21.95 14.49 5.52
CA GLY A 118 -22.16 13.12 5.09
C GLY A 118 -23.43 12.87 4.28
N LYS A 119 -23.80 11.58 4.13
CA LYS A 119 -24.84 11.14 3.19
C LYS A 119 -26.24 11.56 3.59
N ALA A 120 -26.63 11.38 4.86
CA ALA A 120 -28.01 11.60 5.27
C ALA A 120 -28.39 13.09 5.27
N SER A 121 -27.49 13.98 5.67
CA SER A 121 -27.68 15.43 5.60
C SER A 121 -27.85 15.91 4.15
N TYR A 122 -27.01 15.42 3.25
CA TYR A 122 -27.12 15.72 1.82
C TYR A 122 -28.44 15.23 1.23
N GLN A 123 -28.83 13.97 1.53
CA GLN A 123 -30.11 13.41 1.09
C GLN A 123 -31.33 14.19 1.64
N GLY A 124 -31.23 14.64 2.89
CA GLY A 124 -32.29 15.46 3.52
C GLY A 124 -32.44 16.83 2.86
N LEU A 125 -31.34 17.41 2.39
CA LEU A 125 -31.38 18.68 1.66
C LEU A 125 -31.88 18.51 0.22
N THR A 126 -31.27 17.58 -0.53
CA THR A 126 -31.50 17.47 -1.98
C THR A 126 -32.71 16.62 -2.33
N GLY A 127 -33.06 15.63 -1.52
CA GLY A 127 -34.03 14.60 -1.86
C GLY A 127 -33.50 13.50 -2.76
N ASP A 128 -32.19 13.51 -3.10
CA ASP A 128 -31.55 12.46 -3.90
C ASP A 128 -31.11 11.28 -3.02
N PHE A 129 -31.97 10.26 -2.96
CA PHE A 129 -31.70 9.04 -2.18
C PHE A 129 -30.78 8.03 -2.89
N ASN A 130 -30.45 8.24 -4.15
CA ASN A 130 -29.57 7.36 -4.94
C ASN A 130 -28.11 7.83 -4.97
N VAL A 131 -27.83 9.00 -4.37
CA VAL A 131 -26.49 9.61 -4.39
C VAL A 131 -25.41 8.69 -3.87
N LYS A 132 -24.29 8.65 -4.60
CA LYS A 132 -23.01 8.11 -4.13
C LYS A 132 -22.22 9.25 -3.50
N ILE A 133 -22.42 9.46 -2.20
CA ILE A 133 -21.93 10.65 -1.49
C ILE A 133 -20.41 10.82 -1.54
N THR A 134 -19.64 9.73 -1.63
CA THR A 134 -18.17 9.78 -1.73
C THR A 134 -17.70 10.51 -2.99
N ALA A 135 -18.51 10.52 -4.05
CA ALA A 135 -18.24 11.25 -5.28
C ALA A 135 -18.66 12.73 -5.20
N LYS A 136 -19.29 13.14 -4.11
CA LYS A 136 -19.81 14.50 -3.91
C LYS A 136 -19.03 15.30 -2.88
N TYR A 137 -18.19 14.66 -2.09
CA TYR A 137 -17.47 15.37 -1.06
C TYR A 137 -16.56 16.46 -1.65
N GLY A 138 -16.74 17.72 -1.18
CA GLY A 138 -16.05 18.90 -1.67
C GLY A 138 -16.53 19.40 -3.05
N ALA A 139 -17.61 18.85 -3.62
CA ALA A 139 -18.21 19.41 -4.82
C ALA A 139 -18.92 20.75 -4.50
N ILE A 140 -18.83 21.68 -5.43
CA ILE A 140 -19.52 22.96 -5.37
C ILE A 140 -20.85 22.82 -6.10
N GLU A 141 -21.96 22.95 -5.38
CA GLU A 141 -23.29 22.78 -5.96
C GLU A 141 -24.19 23.95 -5.68
N HIS A 142 -25.10 24.25 -6.60
CA HIS A 142 -26.11 25.29 -6.50
C HIS A 142 -27.49 24.69 -6.69
N PHE A 143 -28.40 25.06 -5.84
CA PHE A 143 -29.80 24.64 -5.89
C PHE A 143 -30.72 25.84 -5.74
N ASP A 144 -31.65 26.07 -6.68
CA ASP A 144 -32.57 27.23 -6.67
C ASP A 144 -33.31 27.39 -5.34
N TYR A 145 -33.63 26.26 -4.68
CA TYR A 145 -34.33 26.30 -3.38
C TYR A 145 -33.44 26.69 -2.19
N CYS A 146 -32.13 26.82 -2.44
CA CYS A 146 -31.15 27.34 -1.46
C CYS A 146 -30.82 28.82 -1.67
N GLY A 147 -31.41 29.48 -2.68
CA GLY A 147 -31.07 30.85 -3.07
C GLY A 147 -29.64 30.93 -3.63
N ASP A 148 -28.89 31.96 -3.24
CA ASP A 148 -27.50 32.17 -3.69
C ASP A 148 -26.47 31.34 -2.89
N ALA A 149 -26.91 30.48 -1.99
CA ALA A 149 -26.01 29.70 -1.16
C ALA A 149 -25.25 28.61 -1.96
N ILE A 150 -23.97 28.54 -1.76
CA ILE A 150 -23.10 27.44 -2.26
C ILE A 150 -23.27 26.24 -1.33
N VAL A 151 -23.63 25.09 -1.86
CA VAL A 151 -23.77 23.83 -1.10
C VAL A 151 -22.52 22.98 -1.30
N ILE A 152 -21.88 22.60 -0.20
CA ILE A 152 -20.67 21.78 -0.22
C ILE A 152 -20.88 20.55 0.68
N PRO A 153 -21.02 19.35 0.12
CA PRO A 153 -20.98 18.13 0.90
C PRO A 153 -19.59 17.86 1.43
N VAL A 154 -19.47 17.62 2.73
CA VAL A 154 -18.19 17.28 3.38
C VAL A 154 -18.31 15.97 4.14
N MET A 155 -17.19 15.31 4.40
CA MET A 155 -17.17 14.08 5.18
C MET A 155 -17.77 14.33 6.58
N HIS A 156 -18.55 13.37 7.06
CA HIS A 156 -19.12 13.48 8.41
C HIS A 156 -18.00 13.28 9.45
N PRO A 157 -17.78 14.18 10.42
CA PRO A 157 -16.69 14.09 11.39
C PRO A 157 -16.65 12.79 12.19
N ALA A 158 -17.82 12.16 12.44
CA ALA A 158 -17.86 10.83 13.06
C ALA A 158 -17.28 9.70 12.18
N LEU A 159 -17.14 9.90 10.86
CA LEU A 159 -16.41 8.99 9.99
C LEU A 159 -14.90 9.18 10.20
N ILE A 160 -14.45 10.42 10.26
CA ILE A 160 -13.04 10.77 10.52
C ILE A 160 -12.55 10.19 11.86
N MET A 161 -13.37 10.25 12.92
CA MET A 161 -13.02 9.62 14.20
C MET A 161 -12.80 8.10 14.10
N ARG A 162 -13.41 7.44 13.12
CA ARG A 162 -13.26 5.98 12.85
C ARG A 162 -12.18 5.68 11.81
N ALA A 163 -11.87 6.63 10.95
CA ALA A 163 -10.87 6.56 9.91
C ALA A 163 -9.97 7.82 9.96
N PRO A 164 -9.09 7.93 10.99
CA PRO A 164 -8.30 9.14 11.24
C PRO A 164 -7.39 9.56 10.09
N ASN A 165 -7.02 8.63 9.22
CA ASN A 165 -6.23 8.91 8.02
C ASN A 165 -6.97 9.84 7.03
N ASP A 166 -8.30 9.85 7.06
CA ASP A 166 -9.10 10.73 6.20
C ASP A 166 -9.18 12.18 6.73
N TYR A 167 -8.57 12.47 7.90
CA TYR A 167 -8.62 13.81 8.49
C TYR A 167 -8.02 14.90 7.58
N LYS A 168 -6.95 14.58 6.86
CA LYS A 168 -6.33 15.54 5.92
C LYS A 168 -7.23 15.81 4.71
N VAL A 169 -7.90 14.76 4.18
CA VAL A 169 -8.91 14.94 3.13
C VAL A 169 -10.01 15.88 3.61
N PHE A 170 -10.48 15.67 4.84
CA PHE A 170 -11.47 16.53 5.47
C PHE A 170 -10.99 17.98 5.64
N LEU A 171 -9.73 18.20 6.04
CA LEU A 171 -9.14 19.55 6.09
C LEU A 171 -9.08 20.19 4.69
N THR A 172 -8.76 19.42 3.65
CA THR A 172 -8.78 19.91 2.26
C THR A 172 -10.17 20.39 1.84
N GLU A 173 -11.20 19.60 2.18
CA GLU A 173 -12.60 20.02 1.94
C GLU A 173 -12.92 21.35 2.65
N LEU A 174 -12.47 21.51 3.89
CA LEU A 174 -12.66 22.75 4.65
C LEU A 174 -11.79 23.92 4.14
N HIS A 175 -10.60 23.68 3.60
CA HIS A 175 -9.81 24.70 2.93
C HIS A 175 -10.50 25.26 1.69
N LEU A 176 -11.16 24.40 0.90
CA LEU A 176 -11.99 24.83 -0.22
C LEU A 176 -13.13 25.76 0.29
N VAL A 177 -13.80 25.35 1.37
CA VAL A 177 -14.85 26.18 2.00
C VAL A 177 -14.30 27.54 2.42
N LYS A 178 -13.10 27.60 3.01
CA LYS A 178 -12.44 28.85 3.40
C LYS A 178 -12.19 29.77 2.21
N GLN A 179 -11.70 29.22 1.11
CA GLN A 179 -11.42 30.01 -0.10
C GLN A 179 -12.71 30.64 -0.65
N LEU A 180 -13.78 29.84 -0.76
CA LEU A 180 -15.09 30.33 -1.20
C LEU A 180 -15.68 31.35 -0.24
N TYR A 181 -15.50 31.15 1.06
CA TYR A 181 -15.93 32.10 2.09
C TYR A 181 -15.16 33.43 2.01
N GLY A 182 -13.88 33.39 1.66
CA GLY A 182 -13.02 34.56 1.47
C GLY A 182 -13.20 35.28 0.13
N GLY A 183 -14.07 34.80 -0.76
CA GLY A 183 -14.30 35.37 -2.10
C GLY A 183 -13.16 35.11 -3.09
N SER A 184 -12.20 34.24 -2.73
CA SER A 184 -11.20 33.75 -3.67
C SER A 184 -11.88 32.67 -4.52
N GLY A 185 -12.10 32.91 -5.79
CA GLY A 185 -12.66 31.93 -6.71
C GLY A 185 -11.81 30.65 -6.77
N SER A 186 -12.37 29.57 -7.29
CA SER A 186 -11.64 28.35 -7.63
C SER A 186 -10.41 28.69 -8.47
N ASN A 187 -9.28 28.02 -8.25
CA ASN A 187 -8.15 28.13 -9.18
C ASN A 187 -8.65 27.72 -10.55
N ASP A 188 -8.56 28.65 -11.51
CA ASP A 188 -8.89 28.34 -12.90
C ASP A 188 -7.83 27.37 -13.44
N THR A 189 -8.17 26.08 -13.51
CA THR A 189 -7.31 25.08 -14.15
C THR A 189 -7.26 25.32 -15.67
N GLY A 190 -8.18 26.09 -16.22
CA GLY A 190 -8.34 26.35 -17.65
C GLY A 190 -9.03 25.19 -18.36
N ILE A 191 -9.28 25.37 -19.63
CA ILE A 191 -9.80 24.32 -20.52
C ILE A 191 -8.62 23.69 -21.25
N THR A 192 -8.43 22.38 -21.10
CA THR A 192 -7.40 21.64 -21.81
C THR A 192 -7.72 21.57 -23.30
N GLU A 193 -6.81 22.06 -24.11
CA GLU A 193 -6.86 21.97 -25.58
C GLU A 193 -5.85 20.92 -26.04
N TRP A 194 -6.23 20.07 -26.98
CA TRP A 194 -5.33 19.04 -27.52
C TRP A 194 -5.34 18.99 -29.05
N GLN A 195 -4.20 18.56 -29.58
CA GLN A 195 -4.00 18.30 -30.99
C GLN A 195 -3.69 16.82 -31.21
N ILE A 196 -4.52 16.13 -32.00
CA ILE A 196 -4.28 14.73 -32.37
C ILE A 196 -3.28 14.69 -33.51
N LEU A 197 -2.19 13.92 -33.32
CA LEU A 197 -1.13 13.76 -34.35
C LEU A 197 -1.46 12.55 -35.23
N LYS A 198 -2.02 12.81 -36.41
CA LYS A 198 -2.59 11.78 -37.28
C LYS A 198 -1.62 11.22 -38.34
N THR A 199 -0.46 11.85 -38.51
CA THR A 199 0.54 11.47 -39.51
C THR A 199 1.94 11.48 -38.90
N GLU A 200 2.86 10.67 -39.43
CA GLU A 200 4.26 10.69 -39.05
C GLU A 200 4.90 12.07 -39.19
N GLN A 201 4.52 12.83 -40.23
CA GLN A 201 5.02 14.18 -40.44
C GLN A 201 4.59 15.12 -39.32
N GLU A 202 3.33 15.08 -38.88
CA GLU A 202 2.86 15.84 -37.69
C GLU A 202 3.59 15.43 -36.44
N CYS A 203 3.83 14.13 -36.22
CA CYS A 203 4.62 13.63 -35.10
C CYS A 203 6.06 14.17 -35.13
N LEU A 204 6.74 14.16 -36.29
CA LEU A 204 8.09 14.71 -36.41
C LEU A 204 8.13 16.22 -36.17
N GLN A 205 7.13 16.96 -36.64
CA GLN A 205 7.00 18.40 -36.36
C GLN A 205 6.78 18.64 -34.85
N ALA A 206 5.95 17.85 -34.21
CA ALA A 206 5.74 17.93 -32.77
C ALA A 206 7.02 17.60 -31.98
N VAL A 207 7.77 16.58 -32.39
CA VAL A 207 9.09 16.23 -31.76
C VAL A 207 10.04 17.41 -31.87
N GLU A 208 10.16 18.04 -33.05
CA GLU A 208 11.02 19.22 -33.26
C GLU A 208 10.54 20.43 -32.42
N PHE A 209 9.23 20.64 -32.38
CA PHE A 209 8.61 21.71 -31.59
C PHE A 209 8.87 21.53 -30.08
N LEU A 210 8.83 20.31 -29.58
CA LEU A 210 9.05 20.04 -28.15
C LEU A 210 10.48 20.32 -27.67
N LYS A 211 11.47 20.35 -28.54
CA LYS A 211 12.86 20.66 -28.19
C LYS A 211 13.06 22.04 -27.53
N GLN A 212 12.12 22.97 -27.73
CA GLN A 212 12.20 24.31 -27.12
C GLN A 212 11.68 24.35 -25.66
N PHE A 213 11.08 23.28 -25.15
CA PHE A 213 10.53 23.22 -23.80
C PHE A 213 11.51 22.54 -22.84
N PRO A 214 11.52 22.93 -21.56
CA PRO A 214 12.38 22.29 -20.57
C PRO A 214 11.75 21.03 -19.95
N ARG A 215 10.43 20.88 -20.05
CA ARG A 215 9.68 19.79 -19.40
C ARG A 215 8.38 19.48 -20.14
N VAL A 216 7.94 18.24 -19.96
CA VAL A 216 6.64 17.74 -20.40
C VAL A 216 6.05 16.81 -19.33
N ALA A 217 4.73 16.66 -19.33
CA ALA A 217 4.08 15.59 -18.59
C ALA A 217 3.35 14.67 -19.54
N ALA A 218 3.25 13.40 -19.20
CA ALA A 218 2.60 12.42 -20.05
C ALA A 218 1.70 11.46 -19.26
N ASP A 219 0.71 10.91 -19.97
CA ASP A 219 -0.21 9.90 -19.51
C ASP A 219 -0.56 8.95 -20.66
N LEU A 220 -0.82 7.67 -20.33
CA LEU A 220 -1.14 6.63 -21.31
C LEU A 220 -2.47 5.97 -20.98
N GLU A 221 -3.40 5.95 -21.91
CA GLU A 221 -4.62 5.15 -21.81
C GLU A 221 -4.45 3.81 -22.52
N THR A 222 -4.96 2.75 -21.89
CA THR A 222 -4.79 1.36 -22.31
C THR A 222 -6.08 0.55 -22.21
N THR A 223 -6.15 -0.60 -22.89
CA THR A 223 -7.34 -1.49 -22.85
C THR A 223 -7.48 -2.28 -21.56
N SER A 224 -6.44 -2.41 -20.73
CA SER A 224 -6.43 -3.22 -19.51
C SER A 224 -5.52 -2.64 -18.44
N LEU A 225 -5.81 -2.90 -17.18
CA LEU A 225 -4.91 -2.59 -16.06
C LEU A 225 -3.79 -3.65 -15.88
N ASP A 226 -3.94 -4.83 -16.49
CA ASP A 226 -2.87 -5.83 -16.56
C ASP A 226 -1.98 -5.51 -17.75
N TYR A 227 -0.77 -4.99 -17.50
CA TYR A 227 0.17 -4.56 -18.55
C TYR A 227 0.53 -5.69 -19.53
N ARG A 228 0.35 -6.97 -19.17
CA ARG A 228 0.61 -8.13 -20.03
C ARG A 228 -0.42 -8.23 -21.15
N GLU A 229 -1.64 -7.81 -20.88
CA GLU A 229 -2.78 -7.83 -21.81
C GLU A 229 -3.10 -6.44 -22.38
N ALA A 230 -2.62 -5.38 -21.69
CA ALA A 230 -2.89 -4.00 -22.04
C ALA A 230 -2.36 -3.65 -23.43
N GLU A 231 -3.21 -3.08 -24.27
CA GLU A 231 -2.84 -2.50 -25.55
C GLU A 231 -2.81 -0.97 -25.44
N PHE A 232 -1.94 -0.38 -26.23
CA PHE A 232 -1.85 1.07 -26.37
C PHE A 232 -3.15 1.60 -26.99
N CYS A 233 -3.77 2.58 -26.39
CA CYS A 233 -4.88 3.32 -26.96
C CYS A 233 -4.44 4.71 -27.44
N VAL A 234 -4.09 5.59 -26.52
CA VAL A 234 -3.64 6.97 -26.81
C VAL A 234 -2.59 7.39 -25.77
N LEU A 235 -1.61 8.20 -26.20
CA LEU A 235 -0.61 8.83 -25.32
C LEU A 235 -0.79 10.35 -25.38
N GLY A 236 -0.99 10.99 -24.22
CA GLY A 236 -1.02 12.43 -24.04
C GLY A 236 0.35 12.97 -23.66
N ILE A 237 0.78 14.07 -24.28
CA ILE A 237 2.03 14.78 -23.97
C ILE A 237 1.70 16.25 -23.77
N CYS A 238 1.64 16.69 -22.52
CA CYS A 238 1.43 18.08 -22.15
C CYS A 238 2.78 18.81 -22.09
N PHE A 239 2.90 19.90 -22.84
CA PHE A 239 4.14 20.70 -22.93
C PHE A 239 3.99 22.11 -22.36
N GLN A 240 2.78 22.54 -22.11
CA GLN A 240 2.41 23.79 -21.49
C GLN A 240 1.02 23.64 -20.86
N LYS A 241 0.72 24.36 -19.80
CA LYS A 241 -0.60 24.38 -19.18
C LYS A 241 -1.69 24.48 -20.23
N ASN A 242 -2.64 23.57 -20.24
CA ASN A 242 -3.77 23.45 -21.15
C ASN A 242 -3.40 23.16 -22.63
N LYS A 243 -2.19 22.70 -22.94
CA LYS A 243 -1.75 22.39 -24.30
C LYS A 243 -1.14 20.98 -24.37
N VAL A 244 -1.80 20.09 -25.10
CA VAL A 244 -1.45 18.68 -25.15
C VAL A 244 -1.37 18.19 -26.60
N PHE A 245 -0.34 17.41 -26.91
CA PHE A 245 -0.32 16.55 -28.10
C PHE A 245 -0.88 15.18 -27.73
N VAL A 246 -1.76 14.63 -28.56
CA VAL A 246 -2.31 13.28 -28.40
C VAL A 246 -1.82 12.41 -29.55
N LEU A 247 -1.12 11.33 -29.19
CA LEU A 247 -0.62 10.32 -30.12
C LEU A 247 -1.60 9.14 -30.13
N PRO A 248 -2.33 8.88 -31.25
CA PRO A 248 -3.27 7.78 -31.33
C PRO A 248 -2.56 6.44 -31.58
N ARG A 249 -3.29 5.33 -31.43
CA ARG A 249 -2.80 3.95 -31.64
C ARG A 249 -2.07 3.76 -32.96
N GLU A 250 -2.58 4.36 -34.04
CA GLU A 250 -2.02 4.22 -35.38
C GLU A 250 -0.61 4.80 -35.50
N MET A 251 -0.31 5.78 -34.65
CA MET A 251 1.00 6.44 -34.55
C MET A 251 1.85 5.97 -33.35
N GLN A 252 1.45 4.90 -32.65
CA GLN A 252 2.14 4.43 -31.44
C GLN A 252 3.65 4.18 -31.62
N HIS A 253 4.08 3.72 -32.81
CA HIS A 253 5.48 3.49 -33.16
C HIS A 253 6.33 4.78 -33.09
N MET A 254 5.70 5.95 -33.25
CA MET A 254 6.35 7.24 -33.13
C MET A 254 6.68 7.63 -31.68
N ALA A 255 6.11 6.94 -30.66
CA ALA A 255 6.43 7.19 -29.25
C ALA A 255 7.95 7.16 -28.98
N LYS A 256 8.69 6.26 -29.66
CA LYS A 256 10.15 6.16 -29.59
C LYS A 256 10.86 7.48 -29.93
N LYS A 257 10.33 8.23 -30.90
CA LYS A 257 10.92 9.51 -31.30
C LYS A 257 10.73 10.61 -30.26
N PHE A 258 9.58 10.59 -29.56
CA PHE A 258 9.34 11.50 -28.45
C PHE A 258 10.22 11.15 -27.24
N PHE A 259 10.33 9.86 -26.90
CA PHE A 259 11.11 9.39 -25.75
C PHE A 259 12.64 9.58 -25.94
N ALA A 260 13.11 9.70 -27.16
CA ALA A 260 14.49 10.01 -27.49
C ALA A 260 14.88 11.49 -27.26
N LEU A 261 13.95 12.35 -26.83
CA LEU A 261 14.23 13.75 -26.48
C LEU A 261 14.87 13.83 -25.08
N ASP A 262 16.20 13.86 -25.04
CA ASP A 262 17.01 13.88 -23.82
C ASP A 262 17.09 15.26 -23.13
N ASN A 263 16.73 16.32 -23.86
CA ASN A 263 16.66 17.67 -23.32
C ASN A 263 15.41 17.96 -22.47
N LEU A 264 14.44 17.06 -22.47
CA LEU A 264 13.19 17.21 -21.76
C LEU A 264 13.18 16.47 -20.43
N ARG A 265 12.66 17.12 -19.39
CA ARG A 265 12.29 16.45 -18.14
C ARG A 265 10.86 15.92 -18.29
N TRP A 266 10.69 14.61 -18.17
CA TRP A 266 9.41 13.93 -18.28
C TRP A 266 8.83 13.64 -16.89
N THR A 267 7.58 14.04 -16.71
CA THR A 267 6.81 13.81 -15.47
C THR A 267 5.60 12.93 -15.78
N TRP A 268 5.40 11.94 -14.94
CA TRP A 268 4.31 10.98 -15.02
C TRP A 268 3.49 11.00 -13.72
N HIS A 269 2.33 10.36 -13.77
CA HIS A 269 1.62 9.98 -12.56
C HIS A 269 1.53 8.45 -12.49
N HIS A 270 2.39 7.81 -11.68
CA HIS A 270 2.56 6.36 -11.63
C HIS A 270 3.18 5.76 -12.91
N GLY A 271 4.09 6.48 -13.53
CA GLY A 271 4.70 6.16 -14.83
C GLY A 271 5.42 4.80 -14.92
N LYS A 272 5.57 4.09 -13.80
CA LYS A 272 6.05 2.73 -13.78
C LYS A 272 5.11 1.74 -14.50
N TYR A 273 3.80 1.98 -14.47
CA TYR A 273 2.83 1.20 -15.23
C TYR A 273 2.99 1.46 -16.75
N ASP A 274 3.07 2.72 -17.14
CA ASP A 274 3.22 3.15 -18.53
C ASP A 274 4.50 2.58 -19.14
N ARG A 275 5.61 2.63 -18.39
CA ARG A 275 6.87 2.00 -18.78
C ARG A 275 6.70 0.52 -19.10
N LYS A 276 5.97 -0.25 -18.26
CA LYS A 276 5.77 -1.69 -18.48
C LYS A 276 4.94 -1.97 -19.74
N VAL A 277 3.90 -1.19 -19.99
CA VAL A 277 3.09 -1.33 -21.21
C VAL A 277 3.93 -1.01 -22.43
N MET A 278 4.65 0.13 -22.43
CA MET A 278 5.50 0.53 -23.56
C MET A 278 6.58 -0.51 -23.84
N TRP A 279 7.22 -1.04 -22.81
CA TRP A 279 8.16 -2.15 -22.93
C TRP A 279 7.51 -3.39 -23.57
N ARG A 280 6.37 -3.82 -23.02
CA ARG A 280 5.69 -5.04 -23.44
C ARG A 280 5.24 -4.99 -24.90
N ARG A 281 4.92 -3.80 -25.40
CA ARG A 281 4.47 -3.56 -26.78
C ARG A 281 5.60 -3.19 -27.73
N GLY A 282 6.85 -3.23 -27.28
CA GLY A 282 8.01 -2.88 -28.13
C GLY A 282 8.03 -1.42 -28.58
N LEU A 283 7.38 -0.54 -27.80
CA LEU A 283 7.24 0.89 -28.10
C LEU A 283 8.35 1.76 -27.51
N THR A 284 9.37 1.13 -26.94
CA THR A 284 10.59 1.78 -26.46
C THR A 284 11.80 1.13 -27.08
N ASP A 285 12.83 1.90 -27.32
CA ASP A 285 14.12 1.37 -27.77
C ASP A 285 14.96 0.94 -26.55
N TYR A 286 16.00 0.17 -26.82
CA TYR A 286 17.03 -0.15 -25.85
C TYR A 286 18.24 0.76 -26.08
N ASN A 287 18.87 1.17 -25.00
CA ASN A 287 20.22 1.77 -25.08
C ASN A 287 21.26 0.68 -25.39
N VAL A 288 22.52 1.10 -25.59
CA VAL A 288 23.65 0.19 -25.90
C VAL A 288 23.86 -0.88 -24.81
N GLU A 289 23.38 -0.64 -23.57
CA GLU A 289 23.49 -1.53 -22.41
C GLU A 289 22.30 -2.50 -22.28
N GLY A 290 21.33 -2.42 -23.20
CA GLY A 290 20.12 -3.22 -23.16
C GLY A 290 19.05 -2.71 -22.19
N GLU A 291 19.15 -1.46 -21.75
CA GLU A 291 18.09 -0.83 -20.96
C GLU A 291 17.04 -0.15 -21.79
N HIS A 292 15.82 -0.14 -21.32
CA HIS A 292 14.73 0.57 -21.93
C HIS A 292 14.88 2.09 -21.86
N ILE A 293 14.85 2.75 -23.02
CA ILE A 293 14.76 4.20 -23.11
C ILE A 293 13.31 4.60 -22.85
N PHE A 294 12.96 4.80 -21.60
CA PHE A 294 11.70 5.36 -21.17
C PHE A 294 11.97 6.54 -20.21
N PRO A 295 11.61 7.77 -20.64
CA PRO A 295 11.92 8.97 -19.87
C PRO A 295 11.00 9.05 -18.64
N HIS A 296 11.56 8.88 -17.46
CA HIS A 296 10.85 8.92 -16.17
C HIS A 296 11.70 9.63 -15.13
N GLN A 297 11.82 10.96 -15.28
CA GLN A 297 12.62 11.78 -14.37
C GLN A 297 11.87 12.21 -13.14
N ASN A 298 10.55 12.48 -13.27
CA ASN A 298 9.67 12.82 -12.16
C ASN A 298 8.39 11.99 -12.15
N ASP A 299 7.78 11.89 -10.96
CA ASP A 299 6.50 11.24 -10.78
C ASP A 299 5.71 11.90 -9.64
N THR A 300 4.55 12.43 -9.94
CA THR A 300 3.73 13.19 -8.99
C THR A 300 3.22 12.35 -7.82
N ILE A 301 3.08 11.03 -7.99
CA ILE A 301 2.71 10.12 -6.89
C ILE A 301 3.81 10.07 -5.82
N TYR A 302 5.07 10.02 -6.24
CA TYR A 302 6.20 9.97 -5.32
C TYR A 302 6.56 11.34 -4.75
N MET A 303 6.37 12.43 -5.52
CA MET A 303 6.49 13.79 -5.01
C MET A 303 5.52 14.02 -3.84
N HIS A 304 4.26 13.61 -4.02
CA HIS A 304 3.27 13.73 -2.95
C HIS A 304 3.56 12.79 -1.78
N TYR A 305 4.00 11.56 -2.02
CA TYR A 305 4.30 10.59 -0.96
C TYR A 305 5.35 11.12 0.03
N VAL A 306 6.41 11.77 -0.43
CA VAL A 306 7.40 12.35 0.49
C VAL A 306 6.87 13.54 1.27
N LEU A 307 5.93 14.29 0.70
CA LEU A 307 5.23 15.39 1.38
C LEU A 307 4.23 14.88 2.42
N ASP A 308 3.54 13.78 2.11
CA ASP A 308 2.49 13.19 2.93
C ASP A 308 2.37 11.69 2.72
N GLU A 309 2.96 10.91 3.61
CA GLU A 309 3.00 9.45 3.56
C GLU A 309 1.68 8.75 3.96
N THR A 310 0.67 9.50 4.37
CA THR A 310 -0.57 8.96 4.96
C THR A 310 -1.82 9.18 4.14
N SER A 311 -1.81 10.11 3.21
CA SER A 311 -2.96 10.44 2.37
C SER A 311 -3.01 9.57 1.10
N ALA A 312 -4.13 9.63 0.38
CA ALA A 312 -4.22 9.05 -0.96
C ALA A 312 -3.29 9.78 -1.93
N HIS A 313 -2.77 9.06 -2.91
CA HIS A 313 -1.83 9.60 -3.89
C HIS A 313 -2.36 9.49 -5.32
N ASP A 314 -3.62 9.08 -5.51
CA ASP A 314 -4.22 9.00 -6.84
C ASP A 314 -4.43 10.39 -7.47
N LEU A 315 -4.39 10.45 -8.80
CA LEU A 315 -4.46 11.71 -9.54
C LEU A 315 -5.72 12.52 -9.22
N GLY A 316 -6.86 11.85 -9.05
CA GLY A 316 -8.12 12.53 -8.69
C GLY A 316 -8.06 13.22 -7.33
N TYR A 317 -7.46 12.57 -6.33
CA TYR A 317 -7.22 13.17 -5.02
C TYR A 317 -6.26 14.37 -5.10
N LEU A 318 -5.14 14.21 -5.82
CA LEU A 318 -4.12 15.26 -5.92
C LEU A 318 -4.62 16.48 -6.69
N THR A 319 -5.33 16.30 -7.79
CA THR A 319 -5.88 17.41 -8.58
C THR A 319 -6.90 18.21 -7.77
N LYS A 320 -7.75 17.53 -7.03
CA LYS A 320 -8.69 18.19 -6.13
C LYS A 320 -7.98 18.96 -5.01
N THR A 321 -6.93 18.36 -4.42
CA THR A 321 -6.22 18.93 -3.27
C THR A 321 -5.35 20.11 -3.65
N PHE A 322 -4.60 20.03 -4.73
CA PHE A 322 -3.59 21.03 -5.11
C PHE A 322 -4.05 21.99 -6.20
N LEU A 323 -4.92 21.52 -7.11
CA LEU A 323 -5.41 22.33 -8.23
C LEU A 323 -6.85 22.78 -8.04
N GLN A 324 -7.59 22.23 -7.07
CA GLN A 324 -9.01 22.50 -6.84
C GLN A 324 -9.89 22.16 -8.05
N ALA A 325 -9.42 21.21 -8.86
CA ALA A 325 -10.15 20.73 -10.02
C ALA A 325 -11.41 19.96 -9.60
N GLU A 326 -12.49 20.10 -10.36
CA GLU A 326 -13.69 19.29 -10.18
C GLU A 326 -13.40 17.79 -10.36
N GLU A 327 -14.20 16.94 -9.74
CA GLU A 327 -14.03 15.48 -9.80
C GLU A 327 -14.45 14.93 -11.18
N TYR A 328 -13.53 14.96 -12.15
CA TYR A 328 -13.77 14.52 -13.53
C TYR A 328 -13.64 13.00 -13.71
N LYS A 329 -12.77 12.35 -12.94
CA LYS A 329 -12.47 10.89 -13.09
C LYS A 329 -13.67 9.98 -12.81
N TYR A 330 -14.62 10.39 -11.96
CA TYR A 330 -15.76 9.53 -11.62
C TYR A 330 -16.69 9.28 -12.81
N LYS A 331 -16.98 10.31 -13.60
CA LYS A 331 -17.81 10.19 -14.80
C LYS A 331 -17.13 9.30 -15.84
N MET A 332 -15.86 9.54 -16.10
CA MET A 332 -15.06 8.84 -17.11
C MET A 332 -14.80 7.37 -16.77
N ASN A 333 -14.47 7.02 -15.51
CA ASN A 333 -14.19 5.64 -15.12
C ASN A 333 -15.34 4.64 -15.28
N GLN A 334 -16.57 5.10 -15.44
CA GLN A 334 -17.70 4.22 -15.76
C GLN A 334 -17.83 3.92 -17.25
N GLU A 335 -17.44 4.85 -18.11
CA GLU A 335 -17.52 4.76 -19.57
C GLU A 335 -16.45 3.81 -20.13
N PHE A 336 -15.26 3.77 -19.53
CA PHE A 336 -14.11 3.03 -20.07
C PHE A 336 -13.95 1.58 -19.62
N LYS A 337 -14.88 1.04 -18.85
CA LYS A 337 -14.80 -0.39 -18.40
C LYS A 337 -14.83 -1.40 -19.54
N ASN A 338 -15.27 -0.99 -20.72
CA ASN A 338 -15.52 -1.85 -21.87
C ASN A 338 -14.61 -1.52 -23.05
N VAL A 339 -13.54 -0.73 -22.87
CA VAL A 339 -12.57 -0.46 -23.93
C VAL A 339 -11.77 -1.73 -24.20
N THR A 340 -11.84 -2.21 -25.44
CA THR A 340 -11.09 -3.35 -25.95
C THR A 340 -10.44 -2.98 -27.28
N HIS A 341 -9.66 -3.88 -27.84
CA HIS A 341 -9.14 -3.71 -29.18
C HIS A 341 -10.25 -3.36 -30.20
N ASP A 342 -11.35 -4.07 -30.16
CA ASP A 342 -12.45 -3.97 -31.13
C ASP A 342 -13.37 -2.76 -30.87
N THR A 343 -13.40 -2.27 -29.62
CA THR A 343 -14.27 -1.14 -29.25
C THR A 343 -13.54 0.20 -29.17
N TYR A 344 -12.23 0.23 -29.38
CA TYR A 344 -11.37 1.43 -29.28
C TYR A 344 -11.95 2.63 -30.06
N GLU A 345 -12.36 2.43 -31.33
CA GLU A 345 -12.89 3.48 -32.17
C GLU A 345 -14.16 4.15 -31.60
N GLN A 346 -14.98 3.38 -30.89
CA GLN A 346 -16.20 3.90 -30.27
C GLN A 346 -15.92 4.87 -29.10
N TYR A 347 -14.76 4.72 -28.48
CA TYR A 347 -14.33 5.52 -27.32
C TYR A 347 -13.23 6.51 -27.64
N PHE A 348 -12.80 6.61 -28.90
CA PHE A 348 -11.61 7.35 -29.31
C PHE A 348 -11.61 8.81 -28.82
N ASP A 349 -12.67 9.57 -29.10
CA ASP A 349 -12.76 10.99 -28.69
C ASP A 349 -12.71 11.14 -27.17
N ALA A 350 -13.41 10.28 -26.45
CA ALA A 350 -13.43 10.29 -24.98
C ALA A 350 -12.06 9.86 -24.39
N LEU A 351 -11.33 8.95 -25.06
CA LEU A 351 -9.97 8.58 -24.66
C LEU A 351 -8.98 9.74 -24.91
N CYS A 352 -9.13 10.46 -26.03
CA CYS A 352 -8.31 11.64 -26.32
C CYS A 352 -8.55 12.76 -25.28
N GLU A 353 -9.81 13.04 -24.96
CA GLU A 353 -10.16 14.00 -23.92
C GLU A 353 -9.54 13.61 -22.57
N ARG A 354 -9.71 12.36 -22.17
CA ARG A 354 -9.22 11.86 -20.89
C ARG A 354 -7.71 11.95 -20.78
N VAL A 355 -6.98 11.40 -21.75
CA VAL A 355 -5.50 11.40 -21.71
C VAL A 355 -4.95 12.82 -21.74
N ALA A 356 -5.61 13.73 -22.47
CA ALA A 356 -5.21 15.12 -22.52
C ALA A 356 -5.37 15.81 -21.16
N VAL A 357 -6.51 15.60 -20.50
CA VAL A 357 -6.77 16.17 -19.17
C VAL A 357 -5.85 15.56 -18.11
N ASP A 358 -5.63 14.23 -18.13
CA ASP A 358 -4.74 13.56 -17.19
C ASP A 358 -3.28 14.02 -17.35
N ALA A 359 -2.79 14.18 -18.57
CA ALA A 359 -1.45 14.72 -18.86
C ALA A 359 -1.31 16.20 -18.45
N ASP A 360 -2.32 17.04 -18.74
CA ASP A 360 -2.32 18.45 -18.36
C ASP A 360 -2.36 18.61 -16.83
N TYR A 361 -3.20 17.86 -16.13
CA TYR A 361 -3.24 17.92 -14.67
C TYR A 361 -1.95 17.38 -14.03
N THR A 362 -1.33 16.37 -14.63
CA THR A 362 -0.01 15.90 -14.19
C THR A 362 1.04 17.00 -14.34
N PHE A 363 1.00 17.76 -15.44
CA PHE A 363 1.88 18.91 -15.70
C PHE A 363 1.70 20.03 -14.66
N GLN A 364 0.44 20.38 -14.36
CA GLN A 364 0.12 21.41 -13.36
C GLN A 364 0.43 20.96 -11.93
N LEU A 365 0.20 19.66 -11.62
CA LEU A 365 0.53 19.07 -10.33
C LEU A 365 2.03 19.04 -10.04
N GLU A 366 2.85 18.76 -11.05
CA GLU A 366 4.31 18.83 -10.86
C GLU A 366 4.72 20.20 -10.31
N GLU A 367 4.23 21.28 -10.89
CA GLU A 367 4.56 22.65 -10.45
C GLU A 367 4.04 22.94 -9.03
N ALA A 368 2.81 22.53 -8.74
CA ALA A 368 2.22 22.71 -7.42
C ALA A 368 2.97 21.92 -6.33
N LEU A 369 3.35 20.67 -6.61
CA LEU A 369 4.10 19.83 -5.69
C LEU A 369 5.55 20.28 -5.54
N GLU A 370 6.22 20.71 -6.61
CA GLU A 370 7.57 21.33 -6.52
C GLU A 370 7.56 22.56 -5.62
N LYS A 371 6.54 23.40 -5.72
CA LYS A 371 6.38 24.57 -4.85
C LYS A 371 6.24 24.16 -3.37
N GLU A 372 5.49 23.09 -3.08
CA GLU A 372 5.37 22.58 -1.72
C GLU A 372 6.68 21.94 -1.23
N MET A 373 7.35 21.16 -2.08
CA MET A 373 8.63 20.52 -1.74
C MET A 373 9.73 21.56 -1.47
N ASN A 374 9.73 22.69 -2.17
CA ASN A 374 10.73 23.74 -2.02
C ASN A 374 10.43 24.74 -0.88
N LYS A 375 9.40 24.52 -0.07
CA LYS A 375 9.17 25.33 1.13
C LYS A 375 10.28 25.14 2.16
N PRO A 376 10.68 26.21 2.89
CA PRO A 376 11.64 26.10 3.98
C PRO A 376 11.28 24.99 4.97
N GLY A 377 12.27 24.17 5.32
CA GLY A 377 12.11 23.02 6.21
C GLY A 377 11.80 21.69 5.48
N ASN A 378 11.64 21.70 4.16
CA ASN A 378 11.38 20.50 3.36
C ASN A 378 12.63 19.99 2.60
N GLU A 379 13.80 20.56 2.84
CA GLU A 379 15.06 20.23 2.14
C GLU A 379 15.38 18.73 2.25
N SER A 380 15.10 18.13 3.41
CA SER A 380 15.30 16.69 3.63
C SER A 380 14.36 15.83 2.77
N LEU A 381 13.16 16.31 2.47
CA LEU A 381 12.19 15.62 1.61
C LEU A 381 12.64 15.67 0.15
N VAL A 382 13.14 16.83 -0.30
CA VAL A 382 13.74 16.97 -1.64
C VAL A 382 14.95 16.05 -1.78
N LYS A 383 15.80 16.00 -0.75
CA LYS A 383 16.95 15.12 -0.72
C LYS A 383 16.55 13.65 -0.87
N VAL A 384 15.64 13.15 -0.05
CA VAL A 384 15.25 11.73 -0.10
C VAL A 384 14.51 11.39 -1.40
N TYR A 385 13.71 12.32 -1.94
CA TYR A 385 13.07 12.15 -3.24
C TYR A 385 14.09 11.91 -4.35
N ASN A 386 15.09 12.80 -4.46
CA ASN A 386 16.08 12.75 -5.53
C ASN A 386 17.12 11.62 -5.33
N MET A 387 17.52 11.33 -4.08
CA MET A 387 18.56 10.34 -3.81
C MET A 387 18.04 8.91 -3.77
N VAL A 388 16.79 8.71 -3.29
CA VAL A 388 16.29 7.37 -3.01
C VAL A 388 15.03 7.07 -3.81
N ILE A 389 13.97 7.86 -3.63
CA ILE A 389 12.64 7.47 -4.08
C ILE A 389 12.54 7.41 -5.61
N MET A 390 12.93 8.47 -6.32
CA MET A 390 12.82 8.51 -7.77
C MET A 390 13.80 7.56 -8.48
N PRO A 391 15.08 7.46 -8.06
CA PRO A 391 15.97 6.42 -8.57
C PRO A 391 15.48 5.00 -8.29
N ALA A 392 14.93 4.74 -7.08
CA ALA A 392 14.36 3.44 -6.74
C ALA A 392 13.15 3.07 -7.59
N ALA A 393 12.30 4.04 -7.94
CA ALA A 393 11.15 3.79 -8.82
C ALA A 393 11.58 3.26 -10.19
N ARG A 394 12.64 3.82 -10.77
CA ARG A 394 13.23 3.35 -12.03
C ARG A 394 13.88 1.98 -11.89
N PHE A 395 14.66 1.79 -10.84
CA PHE A 395 15.29 0.51 -10.53
C PHE A 395 14.26 -0.61 -10.33
N LEU A 396 13.21 -0.36 -9.54
CA LEU A 396 12.15 -1.34 -9.31
C LEU A 396 11.39 -1.68 -10.59
N ALA A 397 11.22 -0.73 -11.51
CA ALA A 397 10.67 -1.05 -12.82
C ALA A 397 11.54 -2.06 -13.58
N GLN A 398 12.87 -1.98 -13.46
CA GLN A 398 13.79 -2.95 -14.04
C GLN A 398 13.71 -4.31 -13.34
N VAL A 399 13.67 -4.35 -12.01
CA VAL A 399 13.46 -5.59 -11.23
C VAL A 399 12.16 -6.28 -11.63
N GLU A 400 11.07 -5.51 -11.79
CA GLU A 400 9.79 -6.03 -12.26
C GLU A 400 9.84 -6.55 -13.71
N GLN A 401 10.64 -5.92 -14.57
CA GLN A 401 10.87 -6.42 -15.94
C GLN A 401 11.67 -7.72 -15.94
N ASN A 402 12.70 -7.82 -15.11
CA ASN A 402 13.48 -9.03 -14.96
C ASN A 402 12.58 -10.19 -14.50
N GLY A 403 11.85 -10.00 -13.40
CA GLY A 403 11.01 -11.05 -12.79
C GLY A 403 11.79 -12.30 -12.41
N MET A 404 11.11 -13.30 -11.89
CA MET A 404 11.69 -14.59 -11.50
C MET A 404 11.18 -15.72 -12.38
N LEU A 405 12.07 -16.58 -12.87
CA LEU A 405 11.71 -17.77 -13.65
C LEU A 405 11.05 -18.80 -12.73
N VAL A 406 9.95 -19.41 -13.20
CA VAL A 406 9.16 -20.35 -12.41
C VAL A 406 9.07 -21.71 -13.12
N ASP A 407 9.48 -22.75 -12.42
CA ASP A 407 9.19 -24.14 -12.78
C ASP A 407 7.75 -24.48 -12.38
N PRO A 408 6.83 -24.62 -13.36
CA PRO A 408 5.44 -24.94 -13.09
C PRO A 408 5.22 -26.35 -12.56
N THR A 409 6.13 -27.30 -12.86
CA THR A 409 5.96 -28.71 -12.50
C THR A 409 5.98 -28.90 -10.99
N ILE A 410 6.86 -28.15 -10.30
CA ILE A 410 6.93 -28.13 -8.84
C ILE A 410 5.61 -27.63 -8.23
N LEU A 411 5.03 -26.56 -8.79
CA LEU A 411 3.76 -26.03 -8.30
C LEU A 411 2.57 -26.94 -8.59
N GLU A 412 2.58 -27.64 -9.73
CA GLU A 412 1.55 -28.60 -10.09
C GLU A 412 1.56 -29.81 -9.14
N GLU A 413 2.75 -30.40 -8.87
CA GLU A 413 2.91 -31.45 -7.88
C GLU A 413 2.46 -31.04 -6.48
N MET A 414 2.87 -29.84 -6.06
CA MET A 414 2.41 -29.26 -4.79
C MET A 414 0.89 -29.07 -4.79
N GLY A 415 0.32 -28.64 -5.91
CA GLY A 415 -1.12 -28.46 -6.08
C GLY A 415 -1.91 -29.75 -5.83
N ILE A 416 -1.40 -30.88 -6.28
CA ILE A 416 -1.98 -32.21 -6.03
C ILE A 416 -1.95 -32.53 -4.53
N LYS A 417 -0.79 -32.34 -3.88
CA LYS A 417 -0.62 -32.58 -2.43
C LYS A 417 -1.53 -31.67 -1.59
N TYR A 418 -1.62 -30.38 -1.93
CA TYR A 418 -2.50 -29.43 -1.24
C TYR A 418 -3.98 -29.77 -1.39
N LYS A 419 -4.42 -30.17 -2.60
CA LYS A 419 -5.81 -30.58 -2.84
C LYS A 419 -6.18 -31.79 -1.98
N LYS A 420 -5.30 -32.79 -1.91
CA LYS A 420 -5.51 -33.97 -1.06
C LYS A 420 -5.62 -33.56 0.41
N LEU A 421 -4.64 -32.80 0.94
CA LEU A 421 -4.62 -32.35 2.32
C LEU A 421 -5.87 -31.53 2.68
N LEU A 422 -6.31 -30.64 1.79
CA LEU A 422 -7.54 -29.86 2.01
C LEU A 422 -8.78 -30.76 2.06
N ALA A 423 -8.85 -31.79 1.23
CA ALA A 423 -9.95 -32.76 1.26
C ALA A 423 -9.96 -33.57 2.57
N ASP A 424 -8.79 -34.01 3.02
CA ASP A 424 -8.63 -34.77 4.28
C ASP A 424 -9.07 -33.90 5.47
N ILE A 425 -8.53 -32.66 5.60
CA ILE A 425 -8.92 -31.73 6.67
C ILE A 425 -10.41 -31.35 6.57
N GLN A 426 -10.96 -31.19 5.37
CA GLN A 426 -12.38 -30.92 5.18
C GLN A 426 -13.24 -32.09 5.71
N SER A 427 -12.84 -33.32 5.49
CA SER A 427 -13.53 -34.49 6.02
C SER A 427 -13.50 -34.53 7.57
N GLU A 428 -12.34 -34.23 8.15
CA GLU A 428 -12.21 -34.13 9.62
C GLU A 428 -13.06 -32.98 10.21
N ILE A 429 -13.15 -31.84 9.51
CA ILE A 429 -14.03 -30.72 9.90
C ILE A 429 -15.51 -31.16 9.85
N GLU A 430 -15.91 -31.86 8.80
CA GLU A 430 -17.29 -32.35 8.68
C GLU A 430 -17.64 -33.31 9.81
N GLU A 431 -16.74 -34.22 10.15
CA GLU A 431 -16.91 -35.15 11.28
C GLU A 431 -16.98 -34.39 12.61
N ALA A 432 -16.03 -33.49 12.87
CA ALA A 432 -16.00 -32.69 14.10
C ALA A 432 -17.19 -31.73 14.22
N ALA A 433 -17.73 -31.24 13.11
CA ALA A 433 -18.90 -30.35 13.10
C ALA A 433 -20.24 -31.10 13.16
N ALA A 434 -20.33 -32.37 12.75
CA ALA A 434 -21.57 -33.14 12.62
C ALA A 434 -22.46 -33.13 13.89
N PRO A 435 -21.93 -33.21 15.11
CA PRO A 435 -22.76 -33.14 16.33
C PRO A 435 -23.41 -31.78 16.56
N TYR A 436 -22.90 -30.75 15.95
CA TYR A 436 -23.26 -29.35 16.18
C TYR A 436 -23.95 -28.70 14.99
N TRP A 437 -23.72 -29.19 13.76
CA TRP A 437 -24.26 -28.60 12.55
C TRP A 437 -25.70 -29.08 12.32
N ASP A 438 -26.61 -28.11 12.30
CA ASP A 438 -28.00 -28.29 11.99
C ASP A 438 -28.43 -27.22 10.97
N LYS A 439 -28.63 -27.64 9.73
CA LYS A 439 -28.94 -26.75 8.60
C LYS A 439 -30.24 -26.00 8.80
N GLU A 440 -31.30 -26.67 9.26
CA GLU A 440 -32.62 -26.09 9.42
C GLU A 440 -32.61 -25.06 10.54
N ARG A 441 -32.05 -25.44 11.67
CA ARG A 441 -31.85 -24.54 12.80
C ARG A 441 -30.99 -23.32 12.46
N TYR A 442 -29.87 -23.51 11.71
CA TYR A 442 -29.06 -22.40 11.22
C TYR A 442 -29.89 -21.42 10.37
N MET A 443 -30.69 -21.96 9.42
CA MET A 443 -31.54 -21.12 8.56
C MET A 443 -32.60 -20.36 9.35
N GLN A 444 -33.23 -21.02 10.32
CA GLN A 444 -34.23 -20.43 11.20
C GLN A 444 -33.66 -19.30 12.07
N GLU A 445 -32.51 -19.55 12.75
CA GLU A 445 -31.93 -18.62 13.70
C GLU A 445 -31.23 -17.43 13.00
N THR A 446 -30.71 -17.60 11.77
CA THR A 446 -29.98 -16.55 11.03
C THR A 446 -30.79 -15.84 9.96
N GLY A 447 -31.95 -16.38 9.59
CA GLY A 447 -32.78 -15.89 8.46
C GLY A 447 -32.13 -16.17 7.09
N ALA A 448 -31.21 -17.11 7.00
CA ALA A 448 -30.55 -17.49 5.75
C ALA A 448 -31.55 -18.19 4.81
N LYS A 449 -31.56 -17.79 3.53
CA LYS A 449 -32.50 -18.36 2.53
C LYS A 449 -32.10 -19.77 2.07
N SER A 450 -30.81 -20.14 2.22
CA SER A 450 -30.28 -21.46 1.90
C SER A 450 -29.02 -21.77 2.72
N ALA A 451 -28.76 -23.04 2.95
CA ALA A 451 -27.51 -23.51 3.54
C ALA A 451 -27.10 -24.87 2.92
N SER A 452 -25.85 -25.23 3.00
CA SER A 452 -25.34 -26.55 2.60
C SER A 452 -25.73 -27.61 3.62
N ASP A 453 -25.87 -28.86 3.18
CA ASP A 453 -26.15 -29.98 4.08
C ASP A 453 -25.00 -30.22 5.06
N LYS A 454 -23.79 -30.03 4.62
CA LYS A 454 -22.58 -30.07 5.44
C LYS A 454 -22.09 -28.69 5.84
N PHE A 455 -21.44 -28.60 6.99
CA PHE A 455 -20.82 -27.37 7.49
C PHE A 455 -19.70 -26.85 6.56
N LYS A 456 -19.72 -25.57 6.22
CA LYS A 456 -18.70 -24.91 5.38
C LYS A 456 -17.81 -23.98 6.22
N PRO A 457 -16.56 -24.36 6.51
CA PRO A 457 -15.62 -23.55 7.31
C PRO A 457 -15.21 -22.25 6.62
N SER A 458 -15.31 -22.19 5.29
CA SER A 458 -15.05 -20.97 4.49
C SER A 458 -16.19 -19.94 4.55
N SER A 459 -17.37 -20.31 5.05
CA SER A 459 -18.49 -19.38 5.20
C SER A 459 -18.38 -18.58 6.52
N PRO A 460 -18.07 -17.26 6.50
CA PRO A 460 -17.99 -16.46 7.72
C PRO A 460 -19.30 -16.48 8.55
N LYS A 461 -20.45 -16.58 7.88
CA LYS A 461 -21.75 -16.61 8.54
C LYS A 461 -21.99 -17.93 9.27
N GLN A 462 -21.73 -19.07 8.60
CA GLN A 462 -21.86 -20.39 9.23
C GLN A 462 -20.86 -20.53 10.38
N MET A 463 -19.63 -20.07 10.17
CA MET A 463 -18.59 -20.10 11.20
C MET A 463 -18.96 -19.23 12.41
N SER A 464 -19.46 -18.01 12.19
CA SER A 464 -19.90 -17.12 13.27
C SER A 464 -21.06 -17.74 14.07
N TRP A 465 -22.03 -18.35 13.42
CA TRP A 465 -23.13 -19.05 14.07
C TRP A 465 -22.63 -20.25 14.88
N MET A 466 -21.75 -21.07 14.29
CA MET A 466 -21.16 -22.23 14.96
C MET A 466 -20.44 -21.84 16.25
N ILE A 467 -19.54 -20.85 16.18
CA ILE A 467 -18.71 -20.41 17.31
C ILE A 467 -19.55 -19.72 18.41
N PHE A 468 -20.39 -18.75 18.04
CA PHE A 468 -21.00 -17.84 19.02
C PHE A 468 -22.41 -18.28 19.44
N ASP A 469 -23.17 -18.92 18.56
CA ASP A 469 -24.55 -19.30 18.86
C ASP A 469 -24.66 -20.78 19.26
N ARG A 470 -23.93 -21.65 18.55
CA ARG A 470 -24.05 -23.10 18.78
C ARG A 470 -23.12 -23.61 19.88
N LEU A 471 -21.81 -23.31 19.76
CA LEU A 471 -20.80 -23.70 20.74
C LEU A 471 -20.67 -22.71 21.91
N LYS A 472 -21.22 -21.48 21.76
CA LYS A 472 -21.20 -20.42 22.80
C LYS A 472 -19.81 -20.05 23.29
N LEU A 473 -18.79 -20.19 22.43
CA LEU A 473 -17.39 -19.91 22.77
C LEU A 473 -17.16 -18.41 22.96
N LYS A 474 -16.26 -18.06 23.89
CA LYS A 474 -15.95 -16.66 24.24
C LYS A 474 -14.48 -16.38 23.93
N PRO A 475 -14.16 -15.79 22.78
CA PRO A 475 -12.80 -15.35 22.50
C PRO A 475 -12.33 -14.27 23.49
N ARG A 476 -11.08 -14.32 23.92
CA ARG A 476 -10.47 -13.26 24.74
C ARG A 476 -10.41 -11.94 24.00
N ARG A 477 -10.15 -11.97 22.68
CA ARG A 477 -10.17 -10.79 21.82
C ARG A 477 -11.58 -10.52 21.30
N ARG A 478 -12.27 -9.54 21.87
CA ARG A 478 -13.61 -9.13 21.45
C ARG A 478 -13.54 -8.14 20.29
N LYS A 479 -13.65 -8.62 19.05
CA LYS A 479 -13.98 -7.81 17.87
C LYS A 479 -15.40 -8.14 17.37
N GLY A 480 -16.39 -7.97 18.24
CA GLY A 480 -17.77 -8.33 17.93
C GLY A 480 -17.91 -9.84 17.68
N ARG A 481 -18.51 -10.23 16.54
CA ARG A 481 -18.69 -11.64 16.12
C ARG A 481 -17.71 -12.02 14.98
N SER A 482 -16.51 -11.44 14.97
CA SER A 482 -15.48 -11.80 13.98
C SER A 482 -15.03 -13.26 14.16
N THR A 483 -14.78 -13.91 13.05
CA THR A 483 -14.19 -15.25 12.96
C THR A 483 -12.79 -15.22 12.36
N ASP A 484 -12.11 -14.08 12.46
CA ASP A 484 -10.73 -13.92 12.02
C ASP A 484 -9.80 -14.87 12.79
N ALA A 485 -8.67 -15.22 12.17
CA ALA A 485 -7.74 -16.18 12.77
C ALA A 485 -7.28 -15.77 14.19
N ASP A 486 -7.03 -14.48 14.43
CA ASP A 486 -6.61 -13.98 15.73
C ASP A 486 -7.70 -14.10 16.80
N VAL A 487 -8.96 -13.94 16.40
CA VAL A 487 -10.11 -14.13 17.28
C VAL A 487 -10.26 -15.62 17.62
N LEU A 488 -10.17 -16.49 16.62
CA LEU A 488 -10.25 -17.93 16.82
C LEU A 488 -9.11 -18.48 17.68
N LYS A 489 -7.87 -18.03 17.45
CA LYS A 489 -6.70 -18.38 18.29
C LYS A 489 -6.83 -17.91 19.74
N SER A 490 -7.66 -16.89 19.99
CA SER A 490 -7.88 -16.37 21.35
C SER A 490 -8.96 -17.12 22.15
N ILE A 491 -9.50 -18.23 21.62
CA ILE A 491 -10.41 -19.11 22.33
C ILE A 491 -9.57 -20.04 23.23
N ASP A 492 -9.86 -20.01 24.53
CA ASP A 492 -9.08 -20.76 25.54
C ASP A 492 -9.38 -22.25 25.57
N GLU A 493 -10.53 -22.65 25.05
CA GLU A 493 -10.96 -24.02 25.04
C GLU A 493 -10.29 -24.79 23.89
N ASP A 494 -9.84 -25.99 24.20
CA ASP A 494 -9.25 -26.91 23.21
C ASP A 494 -10.37 -27.56 22.37
N ILE A 495 -10.84 -26.84 21.37
CA ILE A 495 -11.92 -27.27 20.48
C ILE A 495 -11.32 -27.81 19.17
N PRO A 496 -11.36 -29.14 18.90
CA PRO A 496 -10.80 -29.72 17.67
C PRO A 496 -11.30 -29.03 16.41
N LEU A 497 -12.59 -28.71 16.31
CA LEU A 497 -13.18 -28.01 15.16
C LEU A 497 -12.49 -26.64 14.89
N VAL A 498 -12.16 -25.87 15.94
CA VAL A 498 -11.51 -24.55 15.77
C VAL A 498 -10.09 -24.72 15.24
N LYS A 499 -9.33 -25.71 15.77
CA LYS A 499 -7.99 -26.02 15.28
C LYS A 499 -7.99 -26.45 13.82
N LEU A 500 -8.88 -27.37 13.44
CA LEU A 500 -9.04 -27.86 12.08
C LEU A 500 -9.42 -26.74 11.11
N VAL A 501 -10.33 -25.83 11.51
CA VAL A 501 -10.70 -24.67 10.69
C VAL A 501 -9.51 -23.72 10.51
N LEU A 502 -8.72 -23.47 11.53
CA LEU A 502 -7.51 -22.64 11.41
C LEU A 502 -6.49 -23.29 10.46
N GLN A 503 -6.27 -24.60 10.60
CA GLN A 503 -5.40 -25.38 9.72
C GLN A 503 -5.88 -25.33 8.26
N HIS A 504 -7.16 -25.62 8.01
CA HIS A 504 -7.78 -25.56 6.69
C HIS A 504 -7.59 -24.19 6.04
N ARG A 505 -7.83 -23.11 6.80
CA ARG A 505 -7.66 -21.74 6.29
C ARG A 505 -6.20 -21.42 5.95
N GLY A 506 -5.24 -21.88 6.77
CA GLY A 506 -3.81 -21.74 6.51
C GLY A 506 -3.42 -22.44 5.21
N VAL A 507 -3.74 -23.73 5.11
CA VAL A 507 -3.45 -24.56 3.94
C VAL A 507 -4.13 -24.01 2.67
N ASN A 508 -5.41 -23.60 2.77
CA ASN A 508 -6.14 -23.03 1.63
C ASN A 508 -5.56 -21.69 1.18
N LYS A 509 -5.08 -20.85 2.12
CA LYS A 509 -4.40 -19.59 1.79
C LYS A 509 -3.10 -19.89 1.02
N GLU A 510 -2.29 -20.80 1.50
CA GLU A 510 -1.05 -21.19 0.81
C GLU A 510 -1.33 -21.72 -0.60
N TYR A 511 -2.27 -22.64 -0.74
CA TYR A 511 -2.66 -23.19 -2.03
C TYR A 511 -3.22 -22.15 -3.01
N SER A 512 -4.17 -21.33 -2.56
CA SER A 512 -4.84 -20.37 -3.43
C SER A 512 -3.96 -19.17 -3.79
N THR A 513 -3.17 -18.68 -2.82
CA THR A 513 -2.36 -17.46 -2.99
C THR A 513 -1.05 -17.78 -3.69
N TYR A 514 -0.34 -18.81 -3.25
CA TYR A 514 0.99 -19.10 -3.77
C TYR A 514 0.97 -20.12 -4.90
N VAL A 515 0.38 -21.29 -4.72
CA VAL A 515 0.42 -22.29 -5.80
C VAL A 515 -0.39 -21.83 -7.03
N LYS A 516 -1.69 -21.63 -6.85
CA LYS A 516 -2.55 -21.18 -7.97
C LYS A 516 -2.24 -19.75 -8.42
N GLY A 517 -1.95 -18.87 -7.47
CA GLY A 517 -1.69 -17.45 -7.76
C GLY A 517 -0.45 -17.25 -8.61
N ILE A 518 0.65 -17.95 -8.31
CA ILE A 518 1.90 -17.89 -9.07
C ILE A 518 1.69 -18.48 -10.47
N LEU A 519 1.09 -19.70 -10.59
CA LEU A 519 0.80 -20.30 -11.89
C LEU A 519 -0.04 -19.39 -12.80
N LYS A 520 -1.08 -18.75 -12.23
CA LYS A 520 -1.93 -17.81 -12.98
C LYS A 520 -1.19 -16.58 -13.46
N LYS A 521 -0.18 -16.12 -12.69
CA LYS A 521 0.58 -14.89 -12.96
C LYS A 521 1.86 -15.15 -13.75
N ARG A 522 2.16 -16.41 -14.06
CA ARG A 522 3.29 -16.77 -14.92
C ARG A 522 3.07 -16.23 -16.33
N ASP A 523 4.04 -15.47 -16.83
CA ASP A 523 4.02 -14.86 -18.16
C ASP A 523 4.46 -15.88 -19.23
N ILE A 524 4.40 -15.49 -20.50
CA ILE A 524 4.72 -16.35 -21.66
C ILE A 524 6.19 -16.78 -21.69
N ASP A 525 7.10 -15.96 -21.11
CA ASP A 525 8.52 -16.30 -20.96
C ASP A 525 8.82 -17.14 -19.71
N GLY A 526 7.79 -17.65 -19.05
CA GLY A 526 7.93 -18.47 -17.86
C GLY A 526 8.19 -17.70 -16.57
N ARG A 527 8.32 -16.38 -16.63
CA ARG A 527 8.63 -15.56 -15.46
C ARG A 527 7.38 -15.04 -14.77
N VAL A 528 7.51 -14.82 -13.48
CA VAL A 528 6.53 -14.11 -12.65
C VAL A 528 7.11 -12.78 -12.24
N ARG A 529 6.30 -11.73 -12.43
CA ARG A 529 6.68 -10.34 -12.19
C ARG A 529 5.81 -9.74 -11.10
N SER A 530 6.40 -9.53 -9.94
CA SER A 530 5.73 -8.84 -8.84
C SER A 530 5.64 -7.34 -9.13
N ASN A 531 4.69 -6.66 -8.48
CA ASN A 531 4.52 -5.23 -8.55
C ASN A 531 5.00 -4.61 -7.23
N PHE A 532 6.11 -3.90 -7.24
CA PHE A 532 6.64 -3.21 -6.06
C PHE A 532 6.10 -1.80 -5.93
N SER A 533 5.75 -1.38 -4.73
CA SER A 533 5.26 -0.04 -4.45
C SER A 533 6.07 0.63 -3.34
N LEU A 534 6.53 1.85 -3.61
CA LEU A 534 7.29 2.69 -2.67
C LEU A 534 6.38 3.56 -1.78
N HIS A 535 5.13 3.80 -2.20
CA HIS A 535 4.24 4.83 -1.64
C HIS A 535 3.04 4.29 -0.85
N ILE A 536 2.96 2.96 -0.64
CA ILE A 536 1.81 2.35 0.06
C ILE A 536 2.03 2.25 1.56
N THR A 537 3.29 2.08 1.99
CA THR A 537 3.61 1.90 3.40
C THR A 537 4.03 3.21 4.06
N ALA A 538 3.44 3.53 5.20
CA ALA A 538 3.86 4.69 6.00
C ALA A 538 5.24 4.51 6.68
N THR A 539 5.77 3.27 6.67
CA THR A 539 7.08 2.94 7.24
C THR A 539 8.24 3.04 6.24
N GLY A 540 7.98 3.38 4.99
CA GLY A 540 9.00 3.42 3.94
C GLY A 540 9.51 2.06 3.46
N ARG A 541 8.91 0.95 3.92
CA ARG A 541 9.18 -0.38 3.37
C ARG A 541 8.55 -0.53 1.99
N LEU A 542 9.17 -1.36 1.16
CA LEU A 542 8.55 -1.81 -0.08
C LEU A 542 7.31 -2.66 0.22
N SER A 543 6.32 -2.52 -0.63
CA SER A 543 5.16 -3.41 -0.68
C SER A 543 5.15 -4.14 -2.01
N SER A 544 4.89 -5.43 -2.00
CA SER A 544 4.83 -6.29 -3.17
C SER A 544 3.42 -6.84 -3.37
N LYS A 545 2.95 -6.88 -4.61
CA LYS A 545 1.63 -7.43 -4.97
C LYS A 545 1.64 -8.08 -6.33
N GLU A 546 0.71 -8.99 -6.56
CA GLU A 546 0.37 -9.61 -7.84
C GLU A 546 1.50 -10.38 -8.55
N PRO A 547 2.16 -11.36 -7.89
CA PRO A 547 1.94 -11.87 -6.54
C PRO A 547 2.77 -11.15 -5.49
N ASN A 548 2.39 -11.27 -4.20
CA ASN A 548 3.23 -10.78 -3.11
C ASN A 548 4.36 -11.80 -2.85
N VAL A 549 5.51 -11.58 -3.47
CA VAL A 549 6.69 -12.45 -3.35
C VAL A 549 7.41 -12.29 -2.01
N GLN A 550 7.34 -11.10 -1.39
CA GLN A 550 7.98 -10.82 -0.10
C GLN A 550 7.40 -11.61 1.07
N ASN A 551 6.19 -12.18 0.91
CA ASN A 551 5.50 -12.95 1.95
C ASN A 551 5.41 -14.44 1.63
N ILE A 552 6.15 -14.94 0.65
CA ILE A 552 6.22 -16.39 0.36
C ILE A 552 6.95 -17.08 1.52
N PRO A 553 6.27 -18.00 2.24
CA PRO A 553 6.87 -18.62 3.41
C PRO A 553 8.07 -19.49 3.02
N ALA A 554 9.12 -19.43 3.83
CA ALA A 554 10.24 -20.36 3.76
C ALA A 554 9.91 -21.72 4.44
N SER A 555 8.64 -21.98 4.77
CA SER A 555 8.22 -23.09 5.61
C SER A 555 8.32 -24.44 4.91
N LYS A 556 8.66 -25.44 5.70
CA LYS A 556 8.75 -26.86 5.34
C LYS A 556 7.40 -27.60 5.35
N GLY A 557 6.25 -26.90 5.21
CA GLY A 557 4.90 -27.48 5.31
C GLY A 557 4.61 -28.62 4.31
N VAL A 558 3.59 -28.50 3.46
CA VAL A 558 3.30 -29.50 2.39
C VAL A 558 4.39 -29.52 1.33
N GLY A 559 5.16 -28.44 1.23
CA GLY A 559 6.32 -28.23 0.39
C GLY A 559 6.81 -26.79 0.48
N ASN A 560 8.07 -26.56 0.15
CA ASN A 560 8.63 -25.22 0.09
C ASN A 560 8.31 -24.56 -1.25
N VAL A 561 7.35 -23.65 -1.29
CA VAL A 561 6.93 -22.93 -2.53
C VAL A 561 8.09 -22.20 -3.19
N ARG A 562 9.07 -21.71 -2.42
CA ARG A 562 10.25 -21.01 -2.98
C ARG A 562 11.04 -21.87 -3.96
N ARG A 563 10.94 -23.20 -3.88
CA ARG A 563 11.59 -24.13 -4.81
C ARG A 563 11.17 -23.97 -6.27
N CYS A 564 9.99 -23.42 -6.53
CA CYS A 564 9.54 -23.22 -7.90
C CYS A 564 10.29 -22.05 -8.60
N PHE A 565 10.99 -21.20 -7.86
CA PHE A 565 11.76 -20.12 -8.43
C PHE A 565 13.18 -20.61 -8.71
N VAL A 566 13.50 -20.67 -9.99
CA VAL A 566 14.76 -21.24 -10.50
C VAL A 566 15.53 -20.19 -11.31
N PRO A 567 16.86 -20.26 -11.38
CA PRO A 567 17.63 -19.36 -12.24
C PRO A 567 17.51 -19.78 -13.71
N PRO A 568 17.83 -18.94 -14.69
CA PRO A 568 18.03 -19.34 -16.06
C PRO A 568 19.20 -20.33 -16.23
N LYS A 569 19.24 -21.03 -17.35
CA LYS A 569 20.32 -21.96 -17.70
C LYS A 569 21.69 -21.25 -17.63
N GLY A 570 22.64 -21.87 -16.96
CA GLY A 570 24.00 -21.33 -16.76
C GLY A 570 24.13 -20.27 -15.67
N LYS A 571 23.04 -20.03 -14.89
CA LYS A 571 23.04 -19.15 -13.73
C LYS A 571 22.68 -19.88 -12.45
N ILE A 572 22.94 -19.22 -11.32
CA ILE A 572 22.56 -19.66 -9.97
C ILE A 572 21.83 -18.51 -9.28
N LEU A 573 20.96 -18.80 -8.32
CA LEU A 573 20.39 -17.80 -7.44
C LEU A 573 21.37 -17.47 -6.30
N MET A 574 21.55 -16.16 -6.05
CA MET A 574 22.33 -15.64 -4.95
C MET A 574 21.45 -14.70 -4.14
N GLU A 575 21.26 -15.00 -2.86
CA GLU A 575 20.61 -14.12 -1.90
C GLU A 575 21.67 -13.48 -0.99
N VAL A 576 21.69 -12.13 -0.93
CA VAL A 576 22.58 -11.41 -0.01
C VAL A 576 21.72 -10.65 0.97
N ASP A 577 21.81 -11.01 2.25
CA ASP A 577 20.96 -10.51 3.34
C ASP A 577 21.77 -9.71 4.36
N TYR A 578 21.16 -8.65 4.91
CA TYR A 578 21.72 -7.96 6.06
C TYR A 578 21.54 -8.76 7.34
N SER A 579 22.62 -9.10 7.99
CA SER A 579 22.59 -9.78 9.29
C SER A 579 22.13 -8.82 10.40
N GLY A 580 20.83 -8.82 10.67
CA GLY A 580 20.21 -8.04 11.74
C GLY A 580 20.24 -6.52 11.54
N ALA A 581 19.96 -6.05 10.34
CA ALA A 581 19.99 -4.63 9.96
C ALA A 581 19.22 -3.72 10.92
N GLU A 582 17.98 -4.08 11.25
CA GLU A 582 17.13 -3.25 12.12
C GLU A 582 17.69 -3.08 13.53
N LEU A 583 18.34 -4.12 14.08
CA LEU A 583 18.96 -4.03 15.41
C LEU A 583 20.25 -3.19 15.39
N ARG A 584 20.94 -3.16 14.27
CA ARG A 584 22.10 -2.28 14.05
C ARG A 584 21.66 -0.82 13.88
N TRP A 585 20.58 -0.58 13.13
CA TRP A 585 19.95 0.74 13.06
C TRP A 585 19.42 1.20 14.42
N MET A 586 18.82 0.31 15.22
CA MET A 586 18.43 0.60 16.58
C MET A 586 19.63 1.05 17.43
N ALA A 587 20.75 0.31 17.37
CA ALA A 587 21.96 0.64 18.10
C ALA A 587 22.51 2.02 17.71
N PHE A 588 22.51 2.33 16.43
CA PHE A 588 22.96 3.63 15.90
C PHE A 588 22.03 4.77 16.33
N LEU A 589 20.71 4.63 16.07
CA LEU A 589 19.73 5.68 16.34
C LEU A 589 19.55 5.98 17.83
N SER A 590 19.57 4.95 18.68
CA SER A 590 19.44 5.13 20.13
C SER A 590 20.73 5.62 20.80
N GLY A 591 21.87 5.40 20.15
CA GLY A 591 23.17 5.69 20.78
C GLY A 591 23.54 4.77 21.92
N ASP A 592 22.81 3.66 22.15
CA ASP A 592 23.03 2.76 23.29
C ASP A 592 24.41 2.10 23.26
N LYS A 593 25.19 2.42 24.29
CA LYS A 593 26.60 1.99 24.36
C LYS A 593 26.74 0.48 24.46
N ASN A 594 25.88 -0.18 25.22
CA ASN A 594 25.96 -1.63 25.43
C ASN A 594 25.60 -2.39 24.15
N LEU A 595 24.59 -1.90 23.43
CA LEU A 595 24.16 -2.51 22.18
C LEU A 595 25.20 -2.29 21.06
N LYS A 596 25.74 -1.08 20.95
CA LYS A 596 26.81 -0.75 20.01
C LYS A 596 28.04 -1.62 20.23
N GLU A 597 28.48 -1.75 21.48
CA GLU A 597 29.69 -2.52 21.82
C GLU A 597 29.56 -4.00 21.43
N ILE A 598 28.36 -4.60 21.55
CA ILE A 598 28.14 -5.98 21.11
C ILE A 598 28.42 -6.11 19.60
N PHE A 599 27.96 -5.18 18.80
CA PHE A 599 28.18 -5.20 17.36
C PHE A 599 29.62 -4.85 16.98
N ILE A 600 30.23 -3.85 17.60
CA ILE A 600 31.63 -3.45 17.35
C ILE A 600 32.59 -4.60 17.68
N GLN A 601 32.30 -5.36 18.73
CA GLN A 601 33.11 -6.53 19.11
C GLN A 601 32.76 -7.81 18.34
N GLY A 602 31.84 -7.75 17.36
CA GLY A 602 31.42 -8.90 16.58
C GLY A 602 30.68 -9.98 17.38
N ARG A 603 30.17 -9.65 18.57
CA ARG A 603 29.47 -10.61 19.42
C ARG A 603 28.05 -10.87 18.93
N ASN A 604 27.54 -12.08 19.16
CA ASN A 604 26.16 -12.43 18.79
C ASN A 604 25.16 -11.82 19.78
N LEU A 605 24.39 -10.85 19.35
CA LEU A 605 23.40 -10.13 20.16
C LEU A 605 22.43 -11.09 20.89
N HIS A 606 21.91 -12.10 20.19
CA HIS A 606 20.94 -13.02 20.79
C HIS A 606 21.54 -13.87 21.90
N LYS A 607 22.82 -14.26 21.78
CA LYS A 607 23.56 -14.94 22.84
C LYS A 607 23.82 -13.99 24.01
N GLU A 608 24.25 -12.76 23.74
CA GLU A 608 24.52 -11.77 24.80
C GLU A 608 23.23 -11.37 25.55
N THR A 609 22.12 -11.20 24.85
CA THR A 609 20.81 -10.96 25.47
C THR A 609 20.37 -12.17 26.31
N ALA A 610 20.53 -13.41 25.80
CA ALA A 610 20.20 -14.61 26.54
C ALA A 610 21.03 -14.74 27.83
N LYS A 611 22.35 -14.44 27.81
CA LYS A 611 23.20 -14.39 28.99
C LYS A 611 22.70 -13.37 30.02
N LYS A 612 22.26 -12.19 29.56
CA LYS A 612 21.75 -11.14 30.47
C LYS A 612 20.41 -11.51 31.09
N LEU A 613 19.51 -12.14 30.34
CA LEU A 613 18.16 -12.48 30.79
C LEU A 613 18.12 -13.77 31.63
N PHE A 614 18.94 -14.76 31.30
CA PHE A 614 18.85 -16.12 31.84
C PHE A 614 20.14 -16.62 32.50
N GLY A 615 21.22 -15.84 32.47
CA GLY A 615 22.54 -16.26 32.95
C GLY A 615 23.41 -16.93 31.87
N PRO A 616 24.67 -17.28 32.24
CA PRO A 616 25.64 -17.80 31.28
C PRO A 616 25.27 -19.16 30.69
N ASP A 617 24.54 -19.99 31.44
CA ASP A 617 24.18 -21.37 31.07
C ASP A 617 22.77 -21.47 30.45
N PHE A 618 22.42 -20.51 29.61
CA PHE A 618 21.11 -20.47 28.96
C PHE A 618 20.93 -21.62 27.95
N THR A 619 19.70 -22.13 27.88
CA THR A 619 19.31 -23.20 26.96
C THR A 619 19.05 -22.67 25.51
N PRO A 620 19.03 -23.54 24.51
CA PRO A 620 18.61 -23.14 23.12
C PRO A 620 17.23 -22.50 23.09
N ALA A 621 16.26 -22.99 23.88
CA ALA A 621 14.92 -22.41 23.99
C ALA A 621 14.97 -20.97 24.55
N GLN A 622 15.80 -20.72 25.57
CA GLN A 622 16.01 -19.37 26.10
C GLN A 622 16.69 -18.43 25.13
N LYS A 623 17.62 -18.92 24.30
CA LYS A 623 18.19 -18.15 23.20
C LYS A 623 17.13 -17.76 22.17
N MET A 624 16.20 -18.66 21.83
CA MET A 624 15.06 -18.36 20.97
C MET A 624 14.14 -17.29 21.56
N ARG A 625 13.86 -17.35 22.87
CA ARG A 625 13.12 -16.29 23.59
C ARG A 625 13.85 -14.96 23.53
N ALA A 626 15.15 -14.92 23.76
CA ALA A 626 15.97 -13.71 23.63
C ALA A 626 15.93 -13.14 22.20
N LYS A 627 15.97 -14.00 21.18
CA LYS A 627 15.79 -13.59 19.77
C LYS A 627 14.42 -12.93 19.56
N ALA A 628 13.35 -13.54 20.01
CA ALA A 628 12.00 -12.99 19.87
C ALA A 628 11.81 -11.64 20.60
N ILE A 629 12.47 -11.46 21.75
CA ILE A 629 12.47 -10.20 22.50
C ILE A 629 13.26 -9.13 21.74
N ASN A 630 14.47 -9.43 21.26
CA ASN A 630 15.29 -8.50 20.51
C ASN A 630 14.57 -7.94 19.28
N PHE A 631 13.80 -8.76 18.58
CA PHE A 631 13.01 -8.31 17.45
C PHE A 631 11.65 -7.71 17.88
N GLY A 632 11.03 -8.24 18.93
CA GLY A 632 9.69 -7.83 19.35
C GLY A 632 9.63 -6.43 19.95
N ILE A 633 10.60 -6.06 20.79
CA ILE A 633 10.61 -4.77 21.51
C ILE A 633 10.63 -3.57 20.57
N PRO A 634 11.50 -3.50 19.55
CA PRO A 634 11.46 -2.40 18.58
C PRO A 634 10.11 -2.24 17.87
N TYR A 635 9.40 -3.35 17.70
CA TYR A 635 8.06 -3.37 17.08
C TYR A 635 6.92 -3.09 18.05
N GLY A 636 7.20 -2.70 19.29
CA GLY A 636 6.18 -2.42 20.30
C GLY A 636 5.39 -3.65 20.72
N ARG A 637 6.02 -4.83 20.66
CA ARG A 637 5.40 -6.09 21.08
C ARG A 637 5.07 -6.04 22.58
N GLU A 638 3.83 -6.39 22.92
CA GLU A 638 3.36 -6.42 24.31
C GLU A 638 3.79 -7.72 25.02
N ALA A 639 3.99 -7.65 26.35
CA ALA A 639 4.33 -8.79 27.20
C ALA A 639 3.35 -9.97 27.02
N LYS A 640 2.06 -9.67 26.87
CA LYS A 640 1.03 -10.68 26.61
C LYS A 640 1.31 -11.50 25.33
N SER A 641 1.76 -10.85 24.25
CA SER A 641 2.09 -11.55 23.01
C SER A 641 3.29 -12.49 23.18
N ILE A 642 4.25 -12.11 24.02
CA ILE A 642 5.43 -12.93 24.35
C ILE A 642 4.99 -14.10 25.23
N ALA A 643 4.14 -13.84 26.24
CA ALA A 643 3.59 -14.86 27.13
C ALA A 643 2.81 -15.94 26.35
N ASP A 644 1.94 -15.51 25.43
CA ASP A 644 1.14 -16.41 24.60
C ASP A 644 2.01 -17.29 23.66
N GLU A 645 3.10 -16.72 23.06
CA GLU A 645 3.98 -17.46 22.14
C GLU A 645 4.81 -18.53 22.86
N PHE A 646 5.31 -18.20 24.04
CA PHE A 646 6.23 -19.10 24.77
C PHE A 646 5.58 -19.89 25.89
N ALA A 647 4.26 -19.79 26.03
CA ALA A 647 3.48 -20.45 27.10
C ALA A 647 4.06 -20.16 28.50
N ILE A 648 4.39 -18.88 28.78
CA ILE A 648 4.87 -18.36 30.06
C ILE A 648 3.85 -17.41 30.68
N SER A 649 4.02 -17.04 31.96
CA SER A 649 3.15 -16.06 32.59
C SER A 649 3.39 -14.64 32.03
N ILE A 650 2.39 -13.75 32.12
CA ILE A 650 2.53 -12.35 31.70
C ILE A 650 3.59 -11.65 32.54
N GLU A 651 3.64 -11.94 33.84
CA GLU A 651 4.63 -11.40 34.79
C GLU A 651 6.06 -11.79 34.41
N GLU A 652 6.26 -13.04 33.93
CA GLU A 652 7.56 -13.50 33.44
C GLU A 652 7.94 -12.76 32.17
N ALA A 653 7.00 -12.58 31.23
CA ALA A 653 7.23 -11.81 30.00
C ALA A 653 7.51 -10.31 30.28
N GLU A 654 6.79 -9.69 31.19
CA GLU A 654 7.05 -8.31 31.67
C GLU A 654 8.43 -8.17 32.30
N LYS A 655 8.82 -9.12 33.13
CA LYS A 655 10.16 -9.15 33.71
C LYS A 655 11.24 -9.25 32.65
N MET A 656 11.09 -10.16 31.68
CA MET A 656 12.05 -10.30 30.56
C MET A 656 12.17 -9.00 29.75
N MET A 657 11.08 -8.30 29.51
CA MET A 657 11.09 -7.00 28.83
C MET A 657 11.77 -5.92 29.69
N ALA A 658 11.50 -5.88 30.97
CA ALA A 658 12.14 -4.95 31.93
C ALA A 658 13.65 -5.18 31.99
N ASP A 659 14.08 -6.43 32.07
CA ASP A 659 15.50 -6.83 32.10
C ASP A 659 16.19 -6.44 30.79
N TRP A 660 15.52 -6.57 29.63
CA TRP A 660 16.00 -6.10 28.34
C TRP A 660 16.18 -4.58 28.32
N TYR A 661 15.19 -3.82 28.78
CA TYR A 661 15.29 -2.37 28.89
C TYR A 661 16.36 -1.93 29.89
N GLY A 662 16.58 -2.70 30.96
CA GLY A 662 17.69 -2.49 31.91
C GLY A 662 19.05 -2.75 31.25
N ALA A 663 19.14 -3.74 30.35
CA ALA A 663 20.34 -4.06 29.61
C ALA A 663 20.70 -3.00 28.53
N TYR A 664 19.67 -2.35 27.95
CA TYR A 664 19.79 -1.38 26.87
C TYR A 664 18.98 -0.09 27.18
N PRO A 665 19.41 0.71 28.19
CA PRO A 665 18.63 1.81 28.72
C PRO A 665 18.44 2.98 27.73
N ASP A 666 19.40 3.22 26.84
CA ASP A 666 19.26 4.30 25.86
C ASP A 666 18.34 3.90 24.69
N CYS A 667 18.23 2.59 24.38
CA CYS A 667 17.19 2.10 23.48
C CYS A 667 15.80 2.41 24.06
N LYS A 668 15.57 2.18 25.34
CA LYS A 668 14.31 2.51 26.01
C LYS A 668 14.00 4.00 25.90
N LYS A 669 14.94 4.86 26.23
CA LYS A 669 14.75 6.33 26.15
C LYS A 669 14.40 6.76 24.73
N TYR A 670 15.08 6.21 23.73
CA TYR A 670 14.84 6.53 22.32
C TYR A 670 13.43 6.10 21.89
N LEU A 671 13.01 4.87 22.20
CA LEU A 671 11.69 4.37 21.86
C LEU A 671 10.57 5.14 22.58
N ASP A 672 10.76 5.49 23.85
CA ASP A 672 9.81 6.30 24.61
C ASP A 672 9.70 7.71 24.01
N TRP A 673 10.82 8.31 23.64
CA TRP A 673 10.84 9.60 22.93
C TRP A 673 10.10 9.54 21.59
N CYS A 674 10.30 8.49 20.79
CA CYS A 674 9.56 8.29 19.53
C CYS A 674 8.04 8.23 19.81
N ALA A 675 7.63 7.45 20.81
CA ALA A 675 6.22 7.32 21.19
C ALA A 675 5.61 8.64 21.66
N GLU A 676 6.36 9.44 22.40
CA GLU A 676 5.95 10.76 22.88
C GLU A 676 5.71 11.73 21.72
N GLN A 677 6.54 11.70 20.66
CA GLN A 677 6.34 12.56 19.49
C GLN A 677 4.97 12.31 18.84
N ALA A 678 4.50 11.06 18.79
CA ALA A 678 3.15 10.74 18.29
C ALA A 678 2.05 11.42 19.14
N VAL A 679 2.22 11.44 20.46
CA VAL A 679 1.26 12.06 21.39
C VAL A 679 1.24 13.58 21.24
N LEU A 680 2.43 14.18 21.08
CA LEU A 680 2.60 15.63 20.92
C LEU A 680 2.17 16.16 19.55
N GLY A 681 1.83 15.28 18.61
CA GLY A 681 1.46 15.69 17.24
C GLY A 681 2.66 16.05 16.35
N ASN A 682 3.88 15.78 16.80
CA ASN A 682 5.10 16.04 16.04
C ASN A 682 5.36 14.94 15.01
N TYR A 683 6.10 15.27 13.95
CA TYR A 683 6.61 14.22 13.04
C TYR A 683 7.96 13.67 13.53
N LEU A 684 8.24 12.42 13.17
CA LEU A 684 9.60 11.85 13.22
C LEU A 684 10.25 11.96 11.85
N GLN A 685 11.57 12.12 11.83
CA GLN A 685 12.37 12.13 10.62
C GLN A 685 13.50 11.11 10.72
N THR A 686 13.71 10.35 9.65
CA THR A 686 14.84 9.41 9.55
C THR A 686 16.12 10.12 9.12
N PRO A 687 17.31 9.49 9.27
CA PRO A 687 18.56 10.01 8.69
C PRO A 687 18.48 10.22 7.16
N TRP A 688 17.65 9.44 6.46
CA TRP A 688 17.40 9.59 5.02
C TRP A 688 16.59 10.85 4.66
N GLY A 689 15.80 11.37 5.59
CA GLY A 689 14.95 12.53 5.38
C GLY A 689 13.45 12.21 5.32
N ASN A 690 13.05 10.94 5.31
CA ASN A 690 11.65 10.55 5.35
C ASN A 690 11.01 11.00 6.65
N ARG A 691 9.74 11.39 6.58
CA ARG A 691 8.95 11.80 7.74
C ARG A 691 7.79 10.85 7.98
N ARG A 692 7.45 10.67 9.26
CA ARG A 692 6.22 10.03 9.71
C ARG A 692 5.43 11.00 10.57
N ARG A 693 4.23 11.36 10.09
CA ARG A 693 3.33 12.30 10.75
C ARG A 693 2.23 11.52 11.48
N PRO A 694 1.82 11.93 12.69
CA PRO A 694 0.84 11.15 13.46
C PRO A 694 -0.59 11.21 12.90
N GLY A 695 -0.90 12.21 12.06
CA GLY A 695 -2.28 12.46 11.64
C GLY A 695 -3.17 12.87 12.82
N LEU A 696 -4.42 12.43 12.83
CA LEU A 696 -5.36 12.70 13.92
C LEU A 696 -5.13 11.73 15.09
N VAL A 697 -4.67 12.26 16.22
CA VAL A 697 -4.46 11.49 17.47
C VAL A 697 -5.76 11.42 18.25
N THR A 698 -6.23 10.21 18.52
CA THR A 698 -7.42 9.93 19.32
C THR A 698 -7.12 8.87 20.39
N PRO A 699 -7.93 8.78 21.47
CA PRO A 699 -7.76 7.70 22.46
C PRO A 699 -7.76 6.29 21.87
N ASP A 700 -8.49 6.08 20.77
CA ASP A 700 -8.58 4.77 20.11
C ASP A 700 -7.37 4.47 19.20
N THR A 701 -6.67 5.49 18.72
CA THR A 701 -5.55 5.35 17.77
C THR A 701 -4.18 5.51 18.41
N ILE A 702 -4.09 6.15 19.58
CA ILE A 702 -2.83 6.55 20.19
C ILE A 702 -1.86 5.38 20.41
N ALA A 703 -2.32 4.24 20.92
CA ALA A 703 -1.46 3.08 21.18
C ALA A 703 -0.87 2.51 19.89
N GLY A 704 -1.67 2.44 18.82
CA GLY A 704 -1.20 2.02 17.50
C GLY A 704 -0.16 2.98 16.93
N LEU A 705 -0.44 4.29 16.99
CA LEU A 705 0.46 5.34 16.52
C LEU A 705 1.79 5.34 17.28
N GLN A 706 1.78 5.15 18.60
CA GLN A 706 3.00 5.06 19.38
C GLN A 706 3.88 3.89 18.94
N ASN A 707 3.29 2.72 18.62
CA ASN A 707 4.02 1.58 18.11
C ASN A 707 4.57 1.83 16.68
N GLU A 708 3.78 2.45 15.81
CA GLU A 708 4.23 2.85 14.48
C GLU A 708 5.40 3.83 14.55
N PHE A 709 5.37 4.79 15.47
CA PHE A 709 6.43 5.79 15.66
C PHE A 709 7.74 5.16 16.20
N LYS A 710 7.65 4.16 17.06
CA LYS A 710 8.83 3.40 17.51
C LYS A 710 9.49 2.65 16.36
N ASN A 711 8.68 2.07 15.48
CA ASN A 711 9.14 1.23 14.37
C ASN A 711 9.68 2.03 13.18
N PHE A 712 9.03 3.14 12.85
CA PHE A 712 9.27 3.90 11.63
C PHE A 712 10.75 4.25 11.39
N PRO A 713 11.50 4.87 12.33
CA PRO A 713 12.88 5.28 12.06
C PRO A 713 13.78 4.09 11.74
N ILE A 714 13.54 2.95 12.38
CA ILE A 714 14.35 1.74 12.27
C ILE A 714 14.06 1.05 10.94
N GLN A 715 12.80 0.77 10.66
CA GLN A 715 12.37 0.05 9.45
C GLN A 715 12.65 0.84 8.19
N CYS A 716 12.32 2.14 8.18
CA CYS A 716 12.57 3.01 7.04
C CYS A 716 14.07 3.11 6.75
N SER A 717 14.91 3.28 7.78
CA SER A 717 16.36 3.36 7.61
C SER A 717 16.93 2.07 7.02
N SER A 718 16.49 0.90 7.50
CA SER A 718 16.92 -0.40 6.98
C SER A 718 16.55 -0.56 5.50
N SER A 719 15.26 -0.35 5.17
CA SER A 719 14.75 -0.50 3.80
C SER A 719 15.42 0.45 2.81
N HIS A 720 15.58 1.72 3.19
CA HIS A 720 16.21 2.70 2.31
C HIS A 720 17.72 2.47 2.14
N THR A 721 18.38 1.84 3.12
CA THR A 721 19.80 1.47 2.99
C THR A 721 19.98 0.43 1.91
N LEU A 722 19.17 -0.63 1.88
CA LEU A 722 19.23 -1.64 0.82
C LEU A 722 18.92 -1.02 -0.55
N LEU A 723 17.83 -0.25 -0.65
CA LEU A 723 17.46 0.41 -1.91
C LEU A 723 18.59 1.31 -2.42
N TYR A 724 19.11 2.18 -1.54
CA TYR A 724 20.16 3.10 -1.93
C TYR A 724 21.46 2.37 -2.35
N THR A 725 21.80 1.29 -1.67
CA THR A 725 22.96 0.47 -2.05
C THR A 725 22.90 0.07 -3.52
N LEU A 726 21.75 -0.37 -3.99
CA LEU A 726 21.57 -0.86 -5.37
C LEU A 726 21.46 0.27 -6.40
N ILE A 727 20.98 1.45 -5.99
CA ILE A 727 20.78 2.60 -6.87
C ILE A 727 21.85 3.69 -6.75
N GLN A 728 22.81 3.54 -5.83
CA GLN A 728 23.88 4.52 -5.67
C GLN A 728 24.68 4.70 -6.95
N GLU A 729 25.05 5.94 -7.24
CA GLU A 729 25.93 6.24 -8.34
C GLU A 729 27.37 5.84 -7.99
N LEU A 730 27.97 5.12 -8.92
CA LEU A 730 29.39 4.76 -8.92
C LEU A 730 30.18 5.77 -9.74
N ASP A 731 31.45 5.47 -9.98
CA ASP A 731 32.30 6.29 -10.81
C ASP A 731 31.78 6.42 -12.24
N TYR A 732 32.32 7.43 -12.96
CA TYR A 732 31.93 7.69 -14.33
C TYR A 732 32.30 6.51 -15.24
N ASP A 733 31.34 6.08 -16.03
CA ASP A 733 31.51 5.04 -17.03
C ASP A 733 31.74 5.68 -18.41
N GLU A 734 32.90 5.38 -19.01
CA GLU A 734 33.35 6.00 -20.28
C GLU A 734 32.46 5.58 -21.45
N ASP A 735 31.96 4.35 -21.48
CA ASP A 735 31.11 3.86 -22.56
C ASP A 735 29.72 4.54 -22.52
N LEU A 736 29.17 4.70 -21.29
CA LEU A 736 27.86 5.35 -21.08
C LEU A 736 27.94 6.87 -21.04
N ARG A 737 29.14 7.42 -20.91
CA ARG A 737 29.38 8.87 -20.75
C ARG A 737 28.58 9.50 -19.60
N ARG A 738 28.33 8.72 -18.54
CA ARG A 738 27.62 9.13 -17.33
C ARG A 738 28.08 8.29 -16.14
N ASN A 739 27.72 8.73 -14.93
CA ASN A 739 27.85 7.87 -13.76
C ASN A 739 26.91 6.66 -13.90
N ILE A 740 27.44 5.49 -13.61
CA ILE A 740 26.69 4.23 -13.64
C ILE A 740 26.13 3.91 -12.25
N ARG A 741 24.96 3.35 -12.18
CA ARG A 741 24.39 2.87 -10.92
C ARG A 741 24.82 1.44 -10.63
N MET A 742 24.83 1.07 -9.35
CA MET A 742 25.31 -0.25 -8.94
C MET A 742 24.60 -1.40 -9.67
N PHE A 743 23.28 -1.38 -9.80
CA PHE A 743 22.54 -2.47 -10.49
C PHE A 743 22.86 -2.55 -11.99
N GLU A 744 23.11 -1.41 -12.65
CA GLU A 744 23.56 -1.33 -14.05
C GLU A 744 24.98 -1.91 -14.20
N TYR A 745 25.86 -1.56 -13.25
CA TYR A 745 27.24 -2.08 -13.21
C TYR A 745 27.28 -3.60 -13.05
N LEU A 746 26.45 -4.16 -12.16
CA LEU A 746 26.31 -5.61 -11.98
C LEU A 746 25.91 -6.30 -13.30
N LYS A 747 24.95 -5.73 -14.03
CA LYS A 747 24.50 -6.24 -15.32
C LYS A 747 25.60 -6.13 -16.39
N LYS A 748 26.23 -4.95 -16.50
CA LYS A 748 27.26 -4.69 -17.52
C LYS A 748 28.51 -5.55 -17.31
N LYS A 749 28.99 -5.65 -16.08
CA LYS A 749 30.29 -6.30 -15.79
C LYS A 749 30.19 -7.82 -15.69
N TRP A 750 29.11 -8.34 -15.10
CA TRP A 750 28.98 -9.76 -14.75
C TRP A 750 27.71 -10.43 -15.27
N ASP A 751 26.92 -9.77 -16.08
CA ASP A 751 25.60 -10.24 -16.54
C ASP A 751 24.67 -10.66 -15.38
N VAL A 752 24.75 -9.97 -14.26
CA VAL A 752 23.91 -10.21 -13.07
C VAL A 752 22.61 -9.43 -13.19
N ALA A 753 21.50 -10.10 -12.90
CA ALA A 753 20.17 -9.47 -12.84
C ALA A 753 19.66 -9.46 -11.39
N VAL A 754 19.17 -8.31 -10.92
CA VAL A 754 18.38 -8.22 -9.68
C VAL A 754 16.97 -8.66 -10.00
N VAL A 755 16.46 -9.69 -9.32
CA VAL A 755 15.15 -10.29 -9.63
C VAL A 755 14.11 -10.14 -8.52
N ASP A 756 14.55 -9.93 -7.28
CA ASP A 756 13.66 -9.66 -6.15
C ASP A 756 14.36 -8.86 -5.04
N LEU A 757 13.56 -8.26 -4.17
CA LEU A 757 13.94 -7.60 -2.94
C LEU A 757 13.04 -8.10 -1.82
N ILE A 758 13.60 -8.81 -0.84
CA ILE A 758 12.85 -9.45 0.23
C ILE A 758 13.28 -8.86 1.57
N HIS A 759 12.48 -7.94 2.12
CA HIS A 759 12.77 -7.23 3.37
C HIS A 759 14.11 -6.46 3.33
N ASP A 760 15.18 -7.04 3.84
CA ASP A 760 16.56 -6.53 3.90
C ASP A 760 17.55 -7.39 3.10
N SER A 761 17.06 -8.27 2.21
CA SER A 761 17.86 -9.06 1.27
C SER A 761 17.61 -8.68 -0.19
N VAL A 762 18.59 -8.97 -1.03
CA VAL A 762 18.50 -8.88 -2.49
C VAL A 762 18.71 -10.26 -3.11
N LEU A 763 17.84 -10.62 -4.06
CA LEU A 763 17.93 -11.87 -4.82
C LEU A 763 18.43 -11.58 -6.24
N LEU A 764 19.49 -12.29 -6.63
CA LEU A 764 20.24 -12.10 -7.87
C LEU A 764 20.26 -13.39 -8.69
N GLU A 765 20.21 -13.24 -10.02
CA GLU A 765 20.60 -14.28 -10.97
C GLU A 765 22.03 -14.04 -11.41
N VAL A 766 22.97 -14.93 -11.03
CA VAL A 766 24.42 -14.78 -11.22
C VAL A 766 24.93 -15.89 -12.13
N PRO A 767 25.82 -15.63 -13.11
CA PRO A 767 26.53 -16.69 -13.81
C PRO A 767 27.20 -17.65 -12.83
N MET A 768 27.13 -18.97 -13.09
CA MET A 768 27.44 -20.00 -12.10
C MET A 768 28.93 -20.34 -12.00
N ASP A 769 29.82 -19.64 -12.72
CA ASP A 769 31.24 -19.87 -12.56
C ASP A 769 31.78 -19.30 -11.22
N LYS A 770 32.67 -19.99 -10.57
CA LYS A 770 33.18 -19.66 -9.22
C LYS A 770 33.74 -18.25 -9.12
N GLU A 771 34.48 -17.84 -10.14
CA GLU A 771 35.16 -16.53 -10.15
C GLU A 771 34.09 -15.41 -10.09
N THR A 772 33.08 -15.49 -10.96
CA THR A 772 31.96 -14.51 -10.99
C THR A 772 31.18 -14.57 -9.70
N VAL A 773 30.77 -15.75 -9.22
CA VAL A 773 30.02 -15.89 -7.96
C VAL A 773 30.77 -15.26 -6.79
N THR A 774 32.05 -15.55 -6.64
CA THR A 774 32.86 -14.99 -5.54
C THR A 774 33.03 -13.47 -5.68
N ALA A 775 33.30 -12.98 -6.90
CA ALA A 775 33.44 -11.56 -7.15
C ALA A 775 32.18 -10.76 -6.88
N VAL A 776 31.03 -11.26 -7.34
CA VAL A 776 29.71 -10.62 -7.14
C VAL A 776 29.32 -10.64 -5.66
N SER A 777 29.46 -11.78 -4.99
CA SER A 777 29.16 -11.90 -3.55
C SER A 777 29.95 -10.90 -2.72
N ARG A 778 31.27 -10.82 -2.93
CA ARG A 778 32.13 -9.85 -2.24
C ARG A 778 31.72 -8.42 -2.55
N TYR A 779 31.56 -8.09 -3.81
CA TYR A 779 31.22 -6.73 -4.23
C TYR A 779 29.90 -6.24 -3.66
N VAL A 780 28.84 -7.06 -3.75
CA VAL A 780 27.52 -6.71 -3.22
C VAL A 780 27.59 -6.57 -1.69
N SER A 781 28.21 -7.52 -1.01
CA SER A 781 28.39 -7.48 0.45
C SER A 781 29.16 -6.22 0.89
N GLU A 782 30.26 -5.90 0.22
CA GLU A 782 31.06 -4.71 0.50
C GLU A 782 30.23 -3.42 0.38
N LYS A 783 29.48 -3.27 -0.73
CA LYS A 783 28.63 -2.11 -0.95
C LYS A 783 27.49 -2.01 0.07
N MET A 784 26.88 -3.12 0.45
CA MET A 784 25.87 -3.16 1.52
C MET A 784 26.47 -2.72 2.87
N ILE A 785 27.63 -3.21 3.23
CA ILE A 785 28.30 -2.87 4.50
C ILE A 785 28.75 -1.40 4.52
N GLU A 786 29.33 -0.91 3.44
CA GLU A 786 29.86 0.45 3.34
C GLU A 786 28.80 1.55 3.34
N THR A 787 27.63 1.29 2.76
CA THR A 787 26.59 2.31 2.53
C THR A 787 26.21 3.07 3.81
N PRO A 788 25.81 2.43 4.93
CA PRO A 788 25.43 3.15 6.14
C PRO A 788 26.64 3.87 6.78
N VAL A 789 27.83 3.32 6.67
CA VAL A 789 29.06 3.93 7.20
C VAL A 789 29.39 5.22 6.45
N LYS A 790 29.44 5.18 5.12
CA LYS A 790 29.80 6.32 4.28
C LYS A 790 28.78 7.47 4.35
N LEU A 791 27.49 7.15 4.39
CA LEU A 791 26.44 8.17 4.33
C LEU A 791 26.13 8.83 5.68
N PHE A 792 26.22 8.07 6.76
CA PHE A 792 25.76 8.53 8.08
C PHE A 792 26.87 8.55 9.12
N ASN A 793 28.10 8.25 8.71
CA ASN A 793 29.20 8.06 9.65
C ASN A 793 28.84 7.07 10.78
N CYS A 794 28.15 5.98 10.37
CA CYS A 794 27.64 4.98 11.30
C CYS A 794 28.79 4.16 11.87
N GLU A 795 28.99 4.28 13.18
CA GLU A 795 30.06 3.55 13.90
C GLU A 795 29.69 2.08 14.19
N VAL A 796 28.40 1.71 14.00
CA VAL A 796 27.95 0.33 14.16
C VAL A 796 28.28 -0.44 12.89
N PRO A 797 29.12 -1.48 12.94
CA PRO A 797 29.45 -2.25 11.75
C PRO A 797 28.24 -3.03 11.26
N PHE A 798 27.97 -2.97 9.96
CA PHE A 798 27.00 -3.84 9.32
C PHE A 798 27.67 -5.15 8.89
N LYS A 799 26.88 -6.20 8.72
CA LYS A 799 27.32 -7.51 8.24
C LYS A 799 26.28 -8.05 7.28
N THR A 800 26.72 -8.82 6.30
CA THR A 800 25.85 -9.54 5.36
C THR A 800 26.16 -11.03 5.41
N ASP A 801 25.15 -11.82 5.10
CA ASP A 801 25.28 -13.25 4.87
C ASP A 801 24.92 -13.50 3.38
N THR A 802 25.58 -14.45 2.73
CA THR A 802 25.34 -14.80 1.31
C THR A 802 24.93 -16.25 1.24
N ASP A 803 23.80 -16.50 0.56
CA ASP A 803 23.30 -17.83 0.29
C ASP A 803 23.25 -18.09 -1.22
N LEU A 804 23.59 -19.32 -1.67
CA LEU A 804 23.52 -19.74 -3.07
C LEU A 804 22.59 -20.93 -3.21
N GLY A 805 21.87 -21.02 -4.33
CA GLY A 805 20.98 -22.16 -4.56
C GLY A 805 20.64 -22.41 -6.03
N PRO A 806 20.38 -23.67 -6.38
CA PRO A 806 19.83 -24.07 -7.69
C PRO A 806 18.36 -23.62 -7.84
N ASP A 807 17.73 -23.32 -6.74
CA ASP A 807 16.40 -22.70 -6.62
C ASP A 807 16.35 -21.90 -5.32
N TRP A 808 15.36 -20.98 -5.19
CA TRP A 808 15.25 -20.13 -4.01
C TRP A 808 14.85 -20.87 -2.71
N GLY A 809 14.31 -22.09 -2.82
CA GLY A 809 13.92 -22.89 -1.66
C GLY A 809 15.05 -23.74 -1.07
N ASN A 810 16.12 -23.93 -1.83
CA ASN A 810 17.28 -24.76 -1.48
C ASN A 810 18.58 -23.94 -1.48
N VAL A 811 18.52 -22.70 -0.98
CA VAL A 811 19.71 -21.87 -0.79
C VAL A 811 20.51 -22.34 0.42
N GLN A 812 21.84 -22.24 0.33
CA GLN A 812 22.82 -22.66 1.33
C GLN A 812 23.90 -21.58 1.50
N ALA A 813 24.43 -21.45 2.70
CA ALA A 813 25.39 -20.41 3.03
C ALA A 813 26.70 -20.57 2.22
N PHE A 814 27.17 -19.43 1.74
CA PHE A 814 28.42 -19.29 0.98
C PHE A 814 29.36 -18.33 1.68
N ASN A 815 30.55 -18.81 1.97
CA ASN A 815 31.60 -18.00 2.55
C ASN A 815 32.35 -17.24 1.44
N ASN A 816 32.08 -15.95 1.33
CA ASN A 816 32.65 -15.11 0.27
C ASN A 816 34.15 -14.80 0.46
N GLU A 817 34.76 -15.09 1.63
CA GLU A 817 36.17 -14.95 1.88
C GLU A 817 36.96 -16.17 1.39
N THR A 818 36.44 -17.39 1.69
CA THR A 818 37.10 -18.65 1.32
C THR A 818 36.65 -19.19 -0.05
N GLY A 819 35.46 -18.81 -0.52
CA GLY A 819 34.85 -19.38 -1.72
C GLY A 819 34.31 -20.78 -1.52
N MET A 820 33.99 -21.15 -0.28
CA MET A 820 33.45 -22.43 0.12
C MET A 820 31.97 -22.34 0.43
N MET A 821 31.26 -23.45 0.21
CA MET A 821 29.87 -23.61 0.70
C MET A 821 29.90 -24.11 2.14
N GLU A 822 29.02 -23.59 2.98
CA GLU A 822 28.84 -24.00 4.38
C GLU A 822 27.54 -24.82 4.48
N LEU A 823 27.67 -26.15 4.59
CA LEU A 823 26.55 -27.07 4.67
C LEU A 823 26.27 -27.45 6.11
N GLU A 824 25.08 -27.09 6.61
CA GLU A 824 24.61 -27.45 7.95
C GLU A 824 23.83 -28.76 7.91
N ASN A 825 24.26 -29.75 8.73
CA ASN A 825 23.57 -31.03 8.86
C ASN A 825 22.40 -30.94 9.88
N GLU A 826 21.66 -32.05 10.05
CA GLU A 826 20.54 -32.14 11.01
C GLU A 826 20.94 -31.92 12.48
N HIS A 827 22.22 -32.03 12.79
CA HIS A 827 22.79 -31.82 14.15
C HIS A 827 23.37 -30.40 14.32
N HIS A 828 23.14 -29.50 13.36
CA HIS A 828 23.69 -28.12 13.34
C HIS A 828 25.22 -28.07 13.26
N GLU A 829 25.86 -29.13 12.71
CA GLU A 829 27.27 -29.13 12.40
C GLU A 829 27.49 -28.59 10.98
N VAL A 830 28.40 -27.64 10.83
CA VAL A 830 28.72 -27.01 9.56
C VAL A 830 29.94 -27.70 8.94
N THR A 831 29.81 -28.12 7.70
CA THR A 831 30.88 -28.69 6.89
C THR A 831 31.16 -27.78 5.71
N GLU A 832 32.41 -27.38 5.52
CA GLU A 832 32.83 -26.61 4.35
C GLU A 832 33.11 -27.56 3.15
N VAL A 833 32.50 -27.23 2.00
CA VAL A 833 32.63 -27.97 0.75
C VAL A 833 33.07 -27.01 -0.37
N PRO A 834 34.04 -27.38 -1.24
CA PRO A 834 34.37 -26.55 -2.39
C PRO A 834 33.16 -26.25 -3.26
N TYR A 835 33.04 -24.99 -3.72
CA TYR A 835 31.93 -24.56 -4.54
C TYR A 835 31.72 -25.43 -5.80
N GLU A 836 32.81 -25.81 -6.45
CA GLU A 836 32.77 -26.63 -7.67
C GLU A 836 32.17 -28.01 -7.41
N GLU A 837 32.53 -28.65 -6.30
CA GLU A 837 32.02 -29.96 -5.89
C GLU A 837 30.52 -29.85 -5.55
N TRP A 838 30.13 -28.80 -4.84
CA TRP A 838 28.75 -28.55 -4.47
C TRP A 838 27.86 -28.27 -5.69
N ILE A 839 28.30 -27.39 -6.63
CA ILE A 839 27.48 -27.03 -7.79
C ILE A 839 27.23 -28.21 -8.72
N GLU A 840 28.22 -29.11 -8.91
CA GLU A 840 28.08 -30.36 -9.67
C GLU A 840 27.04 -31.29 -9.03
N SER A 841 26.90 -31.27 -7.69
CA SER A 841 25.97 -32.13 -6.98
C SER A 841 24.51 -31.63 -7.01
N VAL A 842 24.28 -30.32 -7.18
CA VAL A 842 22.94 -29.71 -7.06
C VAL A 842 22.38 -29.19 -8.38
N TYR A 843 23.23 -28.91 -9.39
CA TYR A 843 22.80 -28.30 -10.65
C TYR A 843 22.52 -29.38 -11.70
N HIS A 844 21.22 -29.47 -12.09
CA HIS A 844 20.75 -30.46 -13.07
C HIS A 844 20.41 -29.79 -14.39
N TYR A 845 21.27 -29.91 -15.39
CA TYR A 845 21.05 -29.34 -16.74
C TYR A 845 19.77 -29.87 -17.44
N ASP A 846 19.31 -31.05 -17.11
CA ASP A 846 18.09 -31.65 -17.70
C ASP A 846 16.80 -30.86 -17.34
N ASN A 847 16.81 -30.06 -16.29
CA ASN A 847 15.69 -29.20 -15.92
C ASN A 847 15.37 -28.15 -16.98
N TYR A 848 16.36 -27.78 -17.82
CA TYR A 848 16.20 -26.78 -18.87
C TYR A 848 15.85 -27.36 -20.25
N ASN A 849 15.73 -28.69 -20.39
CA ASN A 849 15.23 -29.34 -21.57
C ASN A 849 13.70 -29.55 -21.56
N GLN A 850 13.01 -29.01 -20.55
CA GLN A 850 11.57 -29.18 -20.38
C GLN A 850 10.77 -28.20 -21.29
N PRO A 851 9.57 -28.60 -21.75
CA PRO A 851 8.74 -27.73 -22.61
C PRO A 851 8.31 -26.39 -22.03
N TRP A 852 8.38 -26.25 -20.69
CA TRP A 852 8.01 -25.01 -20.00
C TRP A 852 9.13 -23.97 -19.97
N TYR A 853 10.38 -24.36 -20.30
CA TYR A 853 11.52 -23.44 -20.30
C TYR A 853 11.59 -22.68 -21.62
N VAL A 854 11.56 -21.38 -21.55
CA VAL A 854 11.74 -20.48 -22.70
C VAL A 854 13.03 -19.72 -22.51
N ASP A 855 13.97 -19.86 -23.44
CA ASP A 855 15.23 -19.13 -23.39
C ASP A 855 14.98 -17.63 -23.60
N ALA A 856 15.43 -16.81 -22.64
CA ALA A 856 15.23 -15.36 -22.66
C ALA A 856 15.86 -14.69 -23.89
N VAL A 857 16.91 -15.28 -24.48
CA VAL A 857 17.57 -14.75 -25.68
C VAL A 857 16.65 -14.84 -26.91
N SER A 858 15.90 -15.93 -27.04
CA SER A 858 14.94 -16.11 -28.13
C SER A 858 13.72 -15.19 -28.01
N PHE A 859 13.34 -14.82 -26.79
CA PHE A 859 12.21 -13.92 -26.53
C PHE A 859 12.53 -12.43 -26.84
N GLN A 860 13.75 -11.98 -26.55
CA GLN A 860 14.18 -10.61 -26.85
C GLN A 860 14.41 -10.34 -28.34
N GLN A 861 14.72 -11.37 -29.12
CA GLN A 861 15.00 -11.24 -30.56
C GLN A 861 13.75 -11.22 -31.45
N HIS A 862 12.61 -11.67 -30.96
CA HIS A 862 11.34 -11.73 -31.71
C HIS A 862 10.17 -11.21 -30.86
N PRO A 863 10.02 -9.88 -30.67
CA PRO A 863 8.84 -9.32 -30.01
C PRO A 863 7.67 -9.22 -31.01
N GLU A 864 7.34 -10.31 -31.72
CA GLU A 864 6.07 -10.34 -32.45
C GLU A 864 4.92 -10.42 -31.44
N PRO A 865 3.81 -9.70 -31.66
CA PRO A 865 2.65 -9.81 -30.79
C PRO A 865 2.09 -11.23 -30.87
N PHE A 866 2.37 -12.03 -29.85
CA PHE A 866 1.75 -13.34 -29.71
C PHE A 866 0.24 -13.16 -29.48
N VAL A 867 -0.53 -13.26 -30.54
CA VAL A 867 -1.98 -13.44 -30.47
C VAL A 867 -2.19 -14.84 -29.90
N ARG A 868 -2.69 -14.94 -28.67
CA ARG A 868 -3.21 -16.22 -28.16
C ARG A 868 -4.37 -16.64 -29.07
N ASP A 869 -4.25 -17.79 -29.70
CA ASP A 869 -5.41 -18.48 -30.25
C ASP A 869 -6.29 -18.94 -29.07
N ILE A 870 -7.39 -18.21 -28.82
CA ILE A 870 -8.31 -18.44 -27.70
C ILE A 870 -9.27 -19.61 -27.99
N SER A 871 -9.06 -20.38 -29.05
CA SER A 871 -9.90 -21.51 -29.43
C SER A 871 -9.57 -22.88 -28.77
N GLY A 872 -8.63 -22.91 -27.82
CA GLY A 872 -8.28 -24.10 -27.06
C GLY A 872 -9.07 -24.18 -25.75
N GLU A 873 -10.17 -24.93 -25.72
CA GLU A 873 -10.81 -25.39 -24.47
C GLU A 873 -9.81 -26.13 -23.58
N PRO A 874 -9.80 -25.89 -22.26
CA PRO A 874 -9.01 -26.73 -21.35
C PRO A 874 -9.74 -28.07 -21.19
N GLY A 875 -9.24 -29.08 -21.83
CA GLY A 875 -9.64 -30.44 -21.55
C GLY A 875 -9.16 -30.87 -20.16
N CYS A 876 -10.13 -31.29 -19.31
CA CYS A 876 -10.13 -32.05 -18.05
C CYS A 876 -9.37 -31.52 -16.86
#